data_084a215d8f69f3ff15296e8a9588b2a4
#
_entry.id   084a215d8f69f3ff15296e8a9588b2a4
#
_cell.length_a   1.000
_cell.length_b   1.000
_cell.length_c   1.000
_cell.angle_alpha   90.00
_cell.angle_beta   90.00
_cell.angle_gamma   90.00
#
_symmetry.space_group_name_H-M   'P 1'
#
loop_
_entity.id
_entity.type
_entity.pdbx_description
1 polymer ?
#
loop_
_entity_poly.entity_id
_entity_poly.type
_entity_poly.pdbx_seq_one_letter_code
_entity_poly.pdbx_strand_id
1 'polypeptide(L)'
;MCSRASWIKFIIGLLLIAFLVASSLADEKKTSKQILILASYNPGLRWTDSVGSEIENQLSIYYPTAEFSFEYMDTKKQAPTKARLAELLDIYQNKYRNRHFDVIICSDDDAFQFLLGKSDELFSDVPKVFCGVNFFEDKMLAGKKGFTGVVEAFDLPSTLSLMLELHPKTKQIVVVNDRTTTGKANREVMNQTLPLFCTNVSFAVWDNMTVEELQQNASALQEGSLILLLNYNRDREGRALTHEESAWLLRSSSSVPIYGTRDVYMGFGVLGGVITTGPVQGSLAADLALRILRGESADKIPVVKKLPNSYMFDMMELRRFNISLSDLPPQSTIVNQPFHSRADLSGKNLSGLDLSGTDLNQSELQGSDLSGTNLSRSFLMYARISNAKLVGANLSGAFMPAVDFSGSDLSHADLRGAYLPINYLVYSNLTGADLSGSTMDQAMMDNSTLVGAKLNGASLWAVKISYANLTGASFVKAFMNRATFQDSRLNGANLTGAELVGANLINASITNADISGADISEARCGGANFSGSRLVESTMGFTNLTRTNLSMANLSGSYLVASNLDDSILTKAILTDANLENAFMQRVGLAEARLSGASLPGVRLDDSDLSNSDLENADLTDASLGGCNLTGANLNGARLLGADLSLAVLEDAYMTRTNMIGAKMSWVDMIGSSLINCQFTRAELFGADLSNSDLTGSDFTRAYLVRANLSGCTLKNVNLDYADLTGAKLRNAELGNARLKNVFLNDADLSGADLSGAYLTSMTLEGTVWHKANLRSVSIISLNSLDTDFSGSDLKKARFSQTYMNNTDFSDADLSGAVFDTSALKNTDFKGANLSGATFNTSAIENADFSGANLQGIKYDSIALNFFAGSKLDGARMSADLQKDLESLRSGKTT
;
A
#
# COMPACT_ATOMS: atom_id res chain seq x y z
N MET A 1 -48.50 25.79 16.50
CA MET A 1 -47.27 25.93 17.34
C MET A 1 -46.72 24.57 17.80
N CYS A 2 -46.47 23.66 16.90
CA CYS A 2 -45.94 22.31 17.25
C CYS A 2 -44.99 21.73 16.20
N SER A 3 -44.03 22.52 15.68
CA SER A 3 -43.07 22.04 14.69
C SER A 3 -41.60 22.50 14.89
N ARG A 4 -41.33 23.42 15.78
CA ARG A 4 -39.94 23.89 16.02
C ARG A 4 -39.17 23.02 17.05
N ALA A 5 -39.81 22.41 18.01
CA ALA A 5 -39.13 21.60 19.04
C ALA A 5 -38.71 20.22 18.52
N SER A 6 -39.40 19.67 17.51
CA SER A 6 -39.08 18.38 16.91
C SER A 6 -37.87 18.47 15.99
N TRP A 7 -37.72 19.57 15.25
CA TRP A 7 -36.57 19.84 14.38
C TRP A 7 -35.26 20.08 15.14
N ILE A 8 -35.36 20.78 16.30
CA ILE A 8 -34.21 21.03 17.16
C ILE A 8 -33.69 19.71 17.79
N LYS A 9 -34.59 18.81 18.21
CA LYS A 9 -34.21 17.49 18.72
C LYS A 9 -33.62 16.61 17.62
N PHE A 10 -34.10 16.72 16.38
CA PHE A 10 -33.55 15.96 15.22
C PHE A 10 -32.16 16.48 14.81
N ILE A 11 -31.96 17.81 14.82
CA ILE A 11 -30.64 18.42 14.53
C ILE A 11 -29.62 18.12 15.66
N ILE A 12 -30.06 18.16 16.93
CA ILE A 12 -29.18 17.78 18.05
C ILE A 12 -28.86 16.28 18.01
N GLY A 13 -29.80 15.43 17.61
CA GLY A 13 -29.55 14.01 17.39
C GLY A 13 -28.58 13.74 16.24
N LEU A 14 -28.72 14.47 15.13
CA LEU A 14 -27.78 14.40 13.99
C LEU A 14 -26.40 14.95 14.33
N LEU A 15 -26.32 16.03 15.12
CA LEU A 15 -25.03 16.57 15.60
C LEU A 15 -24.35 15.66 16.63
N LEU A 16 -25.13 14.97 17.49
CA LEU A 16 -24.61 13.96 18.41
C LEU A 16 -24.14 12.71 17.68
N ILE A 17 -24.85 12.26 16.65
CA ILE A 17 -24.43 11.15 15.79
C ILE A 17 -23.21 11.57 14.95
N ALA A 18 -23.19 12.78 14.39
CA ALA A 18 -22.01 13.31 13.69
C ALA A 18 -20.80 13.49 14.61
N PHE A 19 -21.03 13.88 15.89
CA PHE A 19 -19.95 13.98 16.88
C PHE A 19 -19.47 12.60 17.35
N LEU A 20 -20.36 11.61 17.47
CA LEU A 20 -20.00 10.21 17.76
C LEU A 20 -19.31 9.52 16.56
N VAL A 21 -19.73 9.83 15.34
CA VAL A 21 -19.05 9.34 14.12
C VAL A 21 -17.73 10.10 13.90
N ALA A 22 -17.67 11.42 14.16
CA ALA A 22 -16.43 12.17 14.10
C ALA A 22 -15.44 11.80 15.23
N SER A 23 -15.93 11.41 16.42
CA SER A 23 -15.05 10.87 17.47
C SER A 23 -14.64 9.42 17.22
N SER A 24 -15.39 8.64 16.45
CA SER A 24 -14.95 7.31 15.98
C SER A 24 -14.07 7.36 14.73
N LEU A 25 -14.10 8.46 13.95
CA LEU A 25 -13.23 8.72 12.81
C LEU A 25 -11.99 9.57 13.16
N ALA A 26 -11.94 10.14 14.38
CA ALA A 26 -10.79 10.89 14.86
C ALA A 26 -9.76 10.04 15.63
N ASP A 27 -10.00 8.72 15.78
CA ASP A 27 -9.12 7.83 16.51
C ASP A 27 -8.76 6.58 15.70
N GLU A 28 -8.15 6.77 14.54
CA GLU A 28 -7.23 5.82 13.93
C GLU A 28 -6.34 6.52 12.91
N LYS A 29 -5.47 7.43 13.37
CA LYS A 29 -4.11 7.39 12.86
C LYS A 29 -3.56 6.07 13.43
N LYS A 30 -3.62 4.98 12.68
CA LYS A 30 -2.82 3.77 12.91
C LYS A 30 -1.36 4.21 12.83
N THR A 31 -0.82 4.70 13.93
CA THR A 31 0.62 4.85 14.08
C THR A 31 1.18 3.45 13.98
N SER A 32 2.02 3.22 12.98
CA SER A 32 2.81 1.98 12.85
C SER A 32 3.35 1.59 14.21
N LYS A 33 3.17 0.32 14.60
CA LYS A 33 3.67 -0.17 15.89
C LYS A 33 5.19 -0.16 15.89
N GLN A 34 5.79 0.45 16.91
CA GLN A 34 7.23 0.59 17.07
C GLN A 34 7.72 -0.46 18.07
N ILE A 35 8.52 -1.41 17.61
CA ILE A 35 8.97 -2.55 18.41
C ILE A 35 10.49 -2.54 18.47
N LEU A 36 11.04 -2.57 19.66
CA LEU A 36 12.49 -2.71 19.87
C LEU A 36 12.80 -4.14 20.28
N ILE A 37 13.71 -4.80 19.57
CA ILE A 37 14.28 -6.09 19.94
C ILE A 37 15.72 -5.85 20.39
N LEU A 38 16.00 -6.09 21.67
CA LEU A 38 17.31 -5.92 22.28
C LEU A 38 17.90 -7.30 22.59
N ALA A 39 18.93 -7.71 21.85
CA ALA A 39 19.58 -8.99 22.04
C ALA A 39 20.89 -8.86 22.83
N SER A 40 21.14 -9.80 23.74
CA SER A 40 22.40 -9.86 24.48
C SER A 40 23.60 -10.10 23.57
N TYR A 41 23.43 -10.86 22.50
CA TYR A 41 24.52 -11.34 21.66
C TYR A 41 24.51 -10.68 20.28
N ASN A 42 25.54 -10.93 19.46
CA ASN A 42 25.71 -10.37 18.14
C ASN A 42 24.85 -11.09 17.09
N PRO A 43 24.54 -10.41 15.96
CA PRO A 43 23.92 -11.07 14.80
C PRO A 43 24.87 -12.12 14.21
N GLY A 44 24.29 -13.14 13.57
CA GLY A 44 25.01 -14.29 13.02
C GLY A 44 25.20 -15.44 14.03
N LEU A 45 24.71 -15.31 15.26
CA LEU A 45 24.58 -16.44 16.18
C LEU A 45 23.21 -17.10 15.99
N ARG A 46 23.19 -18.40 15.67
CA ARG A 46 21.99 -19.16 15.33
C ARG A 46 20.85 -18.98 16.35
N TRP A 47 21.18 -18.99 17.65
CA TRP A 47 20.21 -18.74 18.71
C TRP A 47 19.60 -17.34 18.63
N THR A 48 20.43 -16.30 18.60
CA THR A 48 20.00 -14.90 18.55
C THR A 48 19.12 -14.62 17.30
N ASP A 49 19.60 -15.12 16.15
CA ASP A 49 18.91 -14.92 14.88
C ASP A 49 17.57 -15.68 14.84
N SER A 50 17.53 -16.92 15.36
CA SER A 50 16.29 -17.72 15.39
C SER A 50 15.23 -17.14 16.33
N VAL A 51 15.62 -16.62 17.49
CA VAL A 51 14.70 -15.93 18.42
C VAL A 51 14.18 -14.64 17.80
N GLY A 52 15.07 -13.81 17.26
CA GLY A 52 14.73 -12.51 16.69
C GLY A 52 13.82 -12.63 15.46
N SER A 53 14.17 -13.52 14.52
CA SER A 53 13.37 -13.77 13.31
C SER A 53 11.98 -14.32 13.65
N GLU A 54 11.87 -15.22 14.64
CA GLU A 54 10.57 -15.77 15.02
C GLU A 54 9.68 -14.70 15.66
N ILE A 55 10.24 -13.79 16.47
CA ILE A 55 9.52 -12.65 17.03
C ILE A 55 8.99 -11.75 15.90
N GLU A 56 9.87 -11.37 14.97
CA GLU A 56 9.52 -10.53 13.84
C GLU A 56 8.42 -11.17 12.98
N ASN A 57 8.60 -12.46 12.62
CA ASN A 57 7.64 -13.19 11.81
C ASN A 57 6.25 -13.25 12.46
N GLN A 58 6.16 -13.63 13.71
CA GLN A 58 4.90 -13.77 14.44
C GLN A 58 4.19 -12.42 14.60
N LEU A 59 4.92 -11.35 14.93
CA LEU A 59 4.32 -10.03 15.12
C LEU A 59 3.90 -9.39 13.79
N SER A 60 4.65 -9.63 12.71
CA SER A 60 4.33 -9.12 11.38
C SER A 60 3.03 -9.70 10.81
N ILE A 61 2.64 -10.91 11.20
CA ILE A 61 1.34 -11.50 10.82
C ILE A 61 0.17 -10.63 11.30
N TYR A 62 0.27 -10.07 12.51
CA TYR A 62 -0.82 -9.30 13.14
C TYR A 62 -0.67 -7.79 12.94
N TYR A 63 0.56 -7.30 12.74
CA TYR A 63 0.91 -5.90 12.52
C TYR A 63 1.85 -5.76 11.32
N PRO A 64 1.35 -5.90 10.09
CA PRO A 64 2.19 -5.87 8.88
C PRO A 64 2.97 -4.56 8.68
N THR A 65 2.48 -3.46 9.28
CA THR A 65 3.13 -2.14 9.21
C THR A 65 4.01 -1.84 10.44
N ALA A 66 4.27 -2.83 11.30
CA ALA A 66 5.13 -2.62 12.46
C ALA A 66 6.57 -2.33 12.04
N GLU A 67 7.21 -1.38 12.71
CA GLU A 67 8.62 -1.08 12.51
C GLU A 67 9.45 -1.77 13.60
N PHE A 68 10.34 -2.66 13.18
CA PHE A 68 11.25 -3.36 14.08
C PHE A 68 12.61 -2.66 14.14
N SER A 69 13.10 -2.44 15.34
CA SER A 69 14.45 -1.97 15.60
C SER A 69 15.24 -3.04 16.32
N PHE A 70 16.32 -3.51 15.73
CA PHE A 70 17.19 -4.53 16.33
C PHE A 70 18.42 -3.87 16.93
N GLU A 71 18.70 -4.19 18.18
CA GLU A 71 19.91 -3.78 18.92
C GLU A 71 20.61 -5.00 19.50
N TYR A 72 21.93 -4.99 19.40
CA TYR A 72 22.79 -6.07 19.84
C TYR A 72 23.83 -5.56 20.83
N MET A 73 23.86 -6.11 22.04
CA MET A 73 24.80 -5.71 23.07
C MET A 73 26.20 -6.33 22.87
N ASP A 74 26.26 -7.40 22.07
CA ASP A 74 27.48 -8.17 21.71
C ASP A 74 28.29 -8.67 22.95
N THR A 75 27.57 -9.09 23.99
CA THR A 75 28.20 -9.47 25.29
C THR A 75 29.00 -10.77 25.24
N LYS A 76 28.86 -11.58 24.19
CA LYS A 76 29.74 -12.74 23.97
C LYS A 76 31.16 -12.36 23.55
N LYS A 77 31.28 -11.32 22.70
CA LYS A 77 32.59 -10.79 22.25
C LYS A 77 33.15 -9.78 23.27
N GLN A 78 32.30 -8.93 23.83
CA GLN A 78 32.68 -7.88 24.77
C GLN A 78 31.97 -8.12 26.11
N ALA A 79 32.72 -8.51 27.14
CA ALA A 79 32.11 -8.79 28.44
C ALA A 79 31.29 -7.60 28.96
N PRO A 80 30.11 -7.81 29.58
CA PRO A 80 29.21 -6.75 30.06
C PRO A 80 29.72 -6.11 31.35
N THR A 81 30.86 -5.42 31.28
CA THR A 81 31.45 -4.66 32.40
C THR A 81 30.61 -3.43 32.71
N LYS A 82 30.72 -2.90 33.93
CA LYS A 82 30.02 -1.65 34.33
C LYS A 82 30.30 -0.50 33.36
N ALA A 83 31.53 -0.38 32.86
CA ALA A 83 31.91 0.65 31.90
C ALA A 83 31.21 0.45 30.55
N ARG A 84 31.17 -0.80 30.02
CA ARG A 84 30.51 -1.13 28.76
C ARG A 84 29.00 -0.92 28.83
N LEU A 85 28.38 -1.29 29.95
CA LEU A 85 26.93 -1.07 30.13
C LEU A 85 26.58 0.42 30.24
N ALA A 86 27.46 1.25 30.81
CA ALA A 86 27.30 2.70 30.83
C ALA A 86 27.42 3.30 29.41
N GLU A 87 28.40 2.84 28.63
CA GLU A 87 28.56 3.24 27.23
C GLU A 87 27.34 2.88 26.38
N LEU A 88 26.82 1.66 26.52
CA LEU A 88 25.58 1.24 25.82
C LEU A 88 24.38 2.08 26.25
N LEU A 89 24.28 2.45 27.51
CA LEU A 89 23.24 3.34 27.99
C LEU A 89 23.31 4.70 27.29
N ASP A 90 24.49 5.33 27.22
CA ASP A 90 24.68 6.60 26.51
C ASP A 90 24.36 6.51 25.04
N ILE A 91 24.76 5.43 24.36
CA ILE A 91 24.45 5.17 22.95
C ILE A 91 22.93 5.09 22.74
N TYR A 92 22.23 4.31 23.54
CA TYR A 92 20.79 4.11 23.36
C TYR A 92 19.99 5.35 23.78
N GLN A 93 20.41 6.10 24.81
CA GLN A 93 19.80 7.38 25.18
C GLN A 93 19.89 8.40 24.05
N ASN A 94 21.05 8.50 23.40
CA ASN A 94 21.22 9.41 22.26
C ASN A 94 20.45 8.95 21.02
N LYS A 95 20.48 7.64 20.72
CA LYS A 95 19.83 7.05 19.53
C LYS A 95 18.31 7.16 19.61
N TYR A 96 17.73 6.97 20.78
CA TYR A 96 16.29 6.86 20.98
C TYR A 96 15.66 8.02 21.73
N ARG A 97 16.35 9.13 21.89
CA ARG A 97 15.92 10.32 22.65
C ARG A 97 14.53 10.85 22.24
N ASN A 98 14.17 10.73 20.97
CA ASN A 98 12.91 11.23 20.40
C ASN A 98 12.06 10.11 19.77
N ARG A 99 12.33 8.85 20.09
CA ARG A 99 11.63 7.70 19.57
C ARG A 99 10.77 7.05 20.66
N HIS A 100 9.54 6.73 20.34
CA HIS A 100 8.63 6.00 21.22
C HIS A 100 8.55 4.56 20.74
N PHE A 101 8.53 3.60 21.67
CA PHE A 101 8.27 2.19 21.38
C PHE A 101 6.98 1.75 22.05
N ASP A 102 6.18 0.91 21.37
CA ASP A 102 4.97 0.31 21.92
C ASP A 102 5.31 -0.88 22.86
N VAL A 103 6.39 -1.60 22.54
CA VAL A 103 6.88 -2.71 23.35
C VAL A 103 8.38 -2.92 23.09
N ILE A 104 9.11 -3.36 24.12
CA ILE A 104 10.48 -3.79 24.00
C ILE A 104 10.54 -5.28 24.29
N ILE A 105 11.20 -6.04 23.41
CA ILE A 105 11.44 -7.46 23.62
C ILE A 105 12.95 -7.64 23.79
N CYS A 106 13.37 -8.24 24.90
CA CYS A 106 14.78 -8.49 25.11
C CYS A 106 15.05 -10.00 25.17
N SER A 107 16.15 -10.43 24.54
CA SER A 107 16.57 -11.82 24.55
C SER A 107 17.85 -12.00 25.35
N ASP A 108 17.84 -13.08 26.13
CA ASP A 108 18.93 -13.56 26.98
C ASP A 108 19.24 -12.69 28.21
N ASP A 109 20.06 -13.25 29.08
CA ASP A 109 20.31 -12.72 30.44
C ASP A 109 20.87 -11.30 30.49
N ASP A 110 21.85 -10.98 29.66
CA ASP A 110 22.55 -9.69 29.75
C ASP A 110 21.65 -8.52 29.31
N ALA A 111 20.81 -8.71 28.27
CA ALA A 111 19.83 -7.72 27.83
C ALA A 111 18.71 -7.53 28.86
N PHE A 112 18.25 -8.64 29.47
CA PHE A 112 17.26 -8.58 30.54
C PHE A 112 17.80 -7.84 31.75
N GLN A 113 19.02 -8.16 32.23
CA GLN A 113 19.67 -7.50 33.38
C GLN A 113 19.92 -6.01 33.08
N PHE A 114 20.33 -5.67 31.86
CA PHE A 114 20.51 -4.28 31.44
C PHE A 114 19.20 -3.51 31.57
N LEU A 115 18.09 -4.02 30.98
CA LEU A 115 16.79 -3.37 31.09
C LEU A 115 16.27 -3.34 32.51
N LEU A 116 16.45 -4.38 33.28
CA LEU A 116 16.04 -4.43 34.69
C LEU A 116 16.72 -3.35 35.52
N GLY A 117 18.01 -3.08 35.24
CA GLY A 117 18.80 -2.07 35.91
C GLY A 117 18.67 -0.65 35.38
N LYS A 118 18.33 -0.47 34.10
CA LYS A 118 18.41 0.81 33.39
C LYS A 118 17.10 1.28 32.72
N SER A 119 16.01 0.50 32.79
CA SER A 119 14.75 0.85 32.15
C SER A 119 14.16 2.17 32.66
N ASP A 120 14.41 2.51 33.94
CA ASP A 120 13.88 3.76 34.52
C ASP A 120 14.62 5.00 33.96
N GLU A 121 15.85 4.83 33.47
CA GLU A 121 16.68 5.88 32.85
C GLU A 121 16.46 6.01 31.33
N LEU A 122 15.99 4.94 30.66
CA LEU A 122 15.96 4.86 29.20
C LEU A 122 14.53 4.66 28.62
N PHE A 123 13.73 3.76 29.20
CA PHE A 123 12.43 3.33 28.66
C PHE A 123 11.40 3.17 29.80
N SER A 124 11.20 4.18 30.64
CA SER A 124 10.39 4.10 31.87
C SER A 124 8.97 3.59 31.65
N ASP A 125 8.30 4.11 30.61
CA ASP A 125 6.87 3.87 30.37
C ASP A 125 6.58 2.81 29.32
N VAL A 126 7.62 2.19 28.76
CA VAL A 126 7.46 1.16 27.70
C VAL A 126 7.36 -0.23 28.34
N PRO A 127 6.37 -1.06 28.02
CA PRO A 127 6.29 -2.44 28.48
C PRO A 127 7.41 -3.30 27.89
N LYS A 128 7.93 -4.25 28.69
CA LYS A 128 9.07 -5.10 28.35
C LYS A 128 8.67 -6.56 28.41
N VAL A 129 9.02 -7.31 27.37
CA VAL A 129 8.91 -8.77 27.31
C VAL A 129 10.31 -9.36 27.24
N PHE A 130 10.65 -10.24 28.12
CA PHE A 130 11.93 -10.94 28.08
C PHE A 130 11.77 -12.39 27.59
N CYS A 131 12.78 -12.96 26.94
CA CYS A 131 12.86 -14.37 26.56
C CYS A 131 14.32 -14.84 26.62
N GLY A 132 14.54 -16.16 26.62
CA GLY A 132 15.89 -16.72 26.72
C GLY A 132 16.60 -16.41 28.05
N VAL A 133 15.86 -16.05 29.08
CA VAL A 133 16.42 -15.72 30.39
C VAL A 133 16.55 -16.97 31.22
N ASN A 134 17.80 -17.31 31.57
CA ASN A 134 18.09 -18.44 32.44
C ASN A 134 17.85 -18.05 33.89
N PHE A 135 17.49 -18.99 34.72
CA PHE A 135 17.37 -18.85 36.19
C PHE A 135 16.59 -17.58 36.63
N PHE A 136 15.32 -17.52 36.28
CA PHE A 136 14.43 -16.44 36.67
C PHE A 136 13.80 -16.70 38.04
N GLU A 137 13.82 -15.71 38.93
CA GLU A 137 13.05 -15.69 40.17
C GLU A 137 12.11 -14.50 40.24
N ASP A 138 10.89 -14.70 40.77
CA ASP A 138 9.87 -13.60 40.86
C ASP A 138 10.37 -12.38 41.61
N LYS A 139 11.30 -12.59 42.59
CA LYS A 139 11.94 -11.50 43.34
C LYS A 139 12.75 -10.53 42.48
N MET A 140 13.19 -10.93 41.27
CA MET A 140 13.92 -10.07 40.34
C MET A 140 13.03 -8.93 39.80
N LEU A 141 11.72 -9.18 39.70
CA LEU A 141 10.74 -8.17 39.29
C LEU A 141 10.11 -7.42 40.48
N ALA A 142 10.52 -7.70 41.73
CA ALA A 142 9.99 -7.02 42.90
C ALA A 142 10.24 -5.52 42.83
N GLY A 143 9.16 -4.70 42.81
CA GLY A 143 9.23 -3.25 42.66
C GLY A 143 9.48 -2.73 41.24
N LYS A 144 9.57 -3.60 40.23
CA LYS A 144 9.66 -3.24 38.80
C LYS A 144 8.28 -3.39 38.16
N LYS A 145 7.92 -2.43 37.32
CA LYS A 145 6.64 -2.41 36.59
C LYS A 145 6.85 -2.60 35.09
N GLY A 146 5.84 -3.13 34.41
CA GLY A 146 5.82 -3.24 32.97
C GLY A 146 6.69 -4.38 32.43
N PHE A 147 7.02 -5.41 33.22
CA PHE A 147 7.77 -6.58 32.79
C PHE A 147 6.93 -7.85 32.79
N THR A 148 7.05 -8.63 31.75
CA THR A 148 6.63 -10.03 31.65
C THR A 148 7.59 -10.76 30.74
N GLY A 149 7.47 -12.07 30.57
CA GLY A 149 8.36 -12.80 29.67
C GLY A 149 8.31 -14.30 29.75
N VAL A 150 9.28 -14.93 29.10
CA VAL A 150 9.46 -16.36 28.96
C VAL A 150 10.81 -16.75 29.51
N VAL A 151 10.82 -17.66 30.48
CA VAL A 151 12.06 -18.16 31.10
C VAL A 151 12.66 -19.26 30.22
N GLU A 152 13.97 -19.24 30.00
CA GLU A 152 14.66 -20.35 29.37
C GLU A 152 14.85 -21.48 30.42
N ALA A 153 13.81 -22.27 30.57
CA ALA A 153 13.89 -23.42 31.49
C ALA A 153 14.33 -24.68 30.71
N PHE A 154 15.60 -25.05 30.81
CA PHE A 154 16.02 -26.36 30.31
C PHE A 154 15.78 -27.42 31.40
N ASP A 155 15.31 -28.58 30.95
CA ASP A 155 14.94 -29.66 31.84
C ASP A 155 16.14 -30.57 32.12
N LEU A 156 17.01 -30.12 33.07
CA LEU A 156 18.17 -30.87 33.46
C LEU A 156 17.84 -32.22 34.13
N PRO A 157 16.85 -32.32 35.05
CA PRO A 157 16.44 -33.61 35.62
C PRO A 157 16.05 -34.64 34.56
N SER A 158 15.20 -34.26 33.60
CA SER A 158 14.76 -35.18 32.52
C SER A 158 15.92 -35.55 31.60
N THR A 159 16.83 -34.62 31.30
CA THR A 159 18.03 -34.93 30.50
C THR A 159 18.95 -35.90 31.21
N LEU A 160 19.22 -35.73 32.53
CA LEU A 160 20.03 -36.68 33.29
C LEU A 160 19.35 -38.03 33.41
N SER A 161 18.04 -38.10 33.64
CA SER A 161 17.28 -39.33 33.66
C SER A 161 17.42 -40.09 32.35
N LEU A 162 17.22 -39.38 31.24
CA LEU A 162 17.40 -39.92 29.87
C LEU A 162 18.80 -40.46 29.62
N MET A 163 19.84 -39.71 30.03
CA MET A 163 21.24 -40.13 29.90
C MET A 163 21.50 -41.46 30.66
N LEU A 164 20.95 -41.61 31.85
CA LEU A 164 21.12 -42.82 32.66
C LEU A 164 20.27 -44.00 32.18
N GLU A 165 19.12 -43.75 31.65
CA GLU A 165 18.26 -44.75 30.99
C GLU A 165 18.91 -45.34 29.73
N LEU A 166 19.44 -44.49 28.85
CA LEU A 166 20.14 -44.90 27.64
C LEU A 166 21.53 -45.50 27.92
N HIS A 167 22.15 -45.16 29.05
CA HIS A 167 23.48 -45.65 29.45
C HIS A 167 23.49 -46.17 30.90
N PRO A 168 22.86 -47.33 31.20
CA PRO A 168 22.71 -47.87 32.56
C PRO A 168 24.05 -48.24 33.26
N LYS A 169 25.15 -48.33 32.51
CA LYS A 169 26.49 -48.62 33.03
C LYS A 169 27.33 -47.37 33.33
N THR A 170 26.70 -46.19 33.32
CA THR A 170 27.38 -44.91 33.57
C THR A 170 27.94 -44.86 34.98
N LYS A 171 29.21 -44.52 35.10
CA LYS A 171 29.97 -44.31 36.35
C LYS A 171 30.21 -42.82 36.67
N GLN A 172 30.32 -42.03 35.63
CA GLN A 172 30.66 -40.62 35.73
C GLN A 172 29.91 -39.78 34.67
N ILE A 173 29.41 -38.64 35.08
CA ILE A 173 28.91 -37.59 34.16
C ILE A 173 29.79 -36.36 34.33
N VAL A 174 30.38 -35.89 33.24
CA VAL A 174 31.14 -34.66 33.17
C VAL A 174 30.25 -33.57 32.67
N VAL A 175 30.01 -32.52 33.44
CA VAL A 175 29.19 -31.37 33.04
C VAL A 175 30.12 -30.27 32.56
N VAL A 176 30.06 -29.92 31.30
CA VAL A 176 30.82 -28.84 30.68
C VAL A 176 30.00 -27.54 30.69
N ASN A 177 30.58 -26.54 31.33
CA ASN A 177 29.98 -25.22 31.47
C ASN A 177 31.07 -24.14 31.41
N ASP A 178 30.70 -22.85 31.37
CA ASP A 178 31.68 -21.76 31.47
C ASP A 178 31.30 -20.78 32.62
N ARG A 179 31.98 -19.63 32.68
CA ARG A 179 31.74 -18.58 33.68
C ARG A 179 31.09 -17.31 33.12
N THR A 180 30.48 -17.40 31.94
CA THR A 180 29.63 -16.36 31.39
C THR A 180 28.40 -16.16 32.26
N THR A 181 27.55 -15.14 31.94
CA THR A 181 26.27 -14.91 32.63
C THR A 181 25.41 -16.16 32.59
N THR A 182 25.25 -16.76 31.37
CA THR A 182 24.52 -18.03 31.17
C THR A 182 25.14 -19.18 31.96
N GLY A 183 26.48 -19.30 31.94
CA GLY A 183 27.16 -20.38 32.68
C GLY A 183 27.01 -20.27 34.21
N LYS A 184 26.94 -19.06 34.75
CA LYS A 184 26.64 -18.84 36.18
C LYS A 184 25.21 -19.25 36.52
N ALA A 185 24.24 -18.90 35.64
CA ALA A 185 22.84 -19.32 35.81
C ALA A 185 22.70 -20.86 35.77
N ASN A 186 23.37 -21.53 34.81
CA ASN A 186 23.40 -22.98 34.72
C ASN A 186 23.95 -23.64 36.00
N ARG A 187 25.02 -23.04 36.60
CA ARG A 187 25.59 -23.57 37.82
C ARG A 187 24.60 -23.62 38.97
N GLU A 188 23.73 -22.65 39.09
CA GLU A 188 22.71 -22.63 40.14
C GLU A 188 21.72 -23.80 39.99
N VAL A 189 21.27 -24.07 38.74
CA VAL A 189 20.41 -25.21 38.41
C VAL A 189 21.14 -26.54 38.67
N MET A 190 22.45 -26.61 38.32
CA MET A 190 23.28 -27.77 38.60
C MET A 190 23.39 -28.05 40.09
N ASN A 191 23.65 -27.03 40.92
CA ASN A 191 23.76 -27.16 42.36
C ASN A 191 22.50 -27.74 43.02
N GLN A 192 21.34 -27.45 42.48
CA GLN A 192 20.05 -27.96 42.95
C GLN A 192 19.72 -29.37 42.41
N THR A 193 20.17 -29.68 41.19
CA THR A 193 19.78 -30.93 40.49
C THR A 193 20.75 -32.09 40.68
N LEU A 194 22.07 -31.85 40.55
CA LEU A 194 23.07 -32.92 40.57
C LEU A 194 23.05 -33.73 41.87
N PRO A 195 22.83 -33.15 43.07
CA PRO A 195 22.73 -33.93 44.32
C PRO A 195 21.62 -35.01 44.31
N LEU A 196 20.57 -34.80 43.52
CA LEU A 196 19.43 -35.76 43.39
C LEU A 196 19.85 -37.05 42.67
N PHE A 197 20.97 -37.02 41.92
CA PHE A 197 21.45 -38.15 41.11
C PHE A 197 22.77 -38.76 41.61
N CYS A 198 23.34 -38.26 42.70
CA CYS A 198 24.65 -38.65 43.22
C CYS A 198 24.70 -40.04 43.92
N THR A 199 23.61 -40.78 43.99
CA THR A 199 23.57 -42.10 44.71
C THR A 199 24.33 -43.19 43.97
N ASN A 200 24.40 -43.13 42.62
CA ASN A 200 25.00 -44.20 41.81
C ASN A 200 26.03 -43.71 40.78
N VAL A 201 26.16 -42.37 40.59
CA VAL A 201 26.99 -41.76 39.53
C VAL A 201 27.78 -40.59 40.11
N SER A 202 29.08 -40.50 39.77
CA SER A 202 29.90 -39.33 40.14
C SER A 202 29.75 -38.22 39.12
N PHE A 203 29.77 -36.97 39.61
CA PHE A 203 29.73 -35.77 38.76
C PHE A 203 31.07 -35.02 38.84
N ALA A 204 31.60 -34.66 37.67
CA ALA A 204 32.73 -33.70 37.52
C ALA A 204 32.21 -32.45 36.77
N VAL A 205 32.51 -31.27 37.29
CA VAL A 205 32.09 -30.01 36.64
C VAL A 205 33.30 -29.30 36.08
N TRP A 206 33.29 -29.11 34.76
CA TRP A 206 34.37 -28.44 34.02
C TRP A 206 33.89 -27.03 33.60
N ASP A 207 34.14 -26.03 34.44
CA ASP A 207 33.62 -24.68 34.22
C ASP A 207 34.69 -23.57 34.20
N ASN A 208 35.99 -23.97 34.30
CA ASN A 208 37.11 -23.04 34.30
C ASN A 208 38.32 -23.63 33.58
N MET A 209 38.13 -23.98 32.32
CA MET A 209 39.16 -24.61 31.48
C MET A 209 39.54 -23.73 30.30
N THR A 210 40.76 -23.87 29.81
CA THR A 210 41.12 -23.42 28.47
C THR A 210 40.60 -24.43 27.41
N VAL A 211 40.63 -24.04 26.15
CA VAL A 211 40.27 -24.95 25.06
C VAL A 211 41.16 -26.20 25.06
N GLU A 212 42.44 -26.04 25.25
CA GLU A 212 43.45 -27.11 25.25
C GLU A 212 43.24 -28.08 26.43
N GLU A 213 42.98 -27.53 27.63
CA GLU A 213 42.65 -28.35 28.80
C GLU A 213 41.36 -29.15 28.61
N LEU A 214 40.34 -28.52 28.02
CA LEU A 214 39.07 -29.19 27.73
C LEU A 214 39.27 -30.35 26.77
N GLN A 215 40.02 -30.17 25.69
CA GLN A 215 40.33 -31.20 24.70
C GLN A 215 41.13 -32.35 25.34
N GLN A 216 42.18 -32.04 26.11
CA GLN A 216 43.01 -33.04 26.81
C GLN A 216 42.19 -33.87 27.77
N ASN A 217 41.35 -33.22 28.59
CA ASN A 217 40.55 -33.92 29.58
C ASN A 217 39.43 -34.75 28.89
N ALA A 218 38.81 -34.23 27.81
CA ALA A 218 37.81 -34.96 27.06
C ALA A 218 38.37 -36.24 26.39
N SER A 219 39.60 -36.15 25.91
CA SER A 219 40.28 -37.31 25.29
C SER A 219 40.70 -38.39 26.30
N ALA A 220 40.86 -38.03 27.55
CA ALA A 220 41.23 -38.95 28.66
C ALA A 220 40.04 -39.70 29.28
N LEU A 221 38.78 -39.33 28.91
CA LEU A 221 37.61 -40.00 29.48
C LEU A 221 37.50 -41.47 29.07
N GLN A 222 37.18 -42.30 30.04
CA GLN A 222 37.05 -43.74 29.89
C GLN A 222 35.61 -44.17 29.60
N GLU A 223 35.46 -45.37 29.06
CA GLU A 223 34.16 -46.01 28.90
C GLU A 223 33.34 -46.01 30.19
N GLY A 224 32.05 -45.69 30.10
CA GLY A 224 31.16 -45.46 31.25
C GLY A 224 31.16 -44.02 31.73
N SER A 225 31.87 -43.11 31.06
CA SER A 225 31.72 -41.68 31.24
C SER A 225 30.74 -41.10 30.20
N LEU A 226 30.00 -40.03 30.58
CA LEU A 226 29.20 -39.23 29.67
C LEU A 226 29.55 -37.76 29.80
N ILE A 227 29.39 -36.99 28.75
CA ILE A 227 29.53 -35.54 28.79
C ILE A 227 28.15 -34.93 28.67
N LEU A 228 27.84 -33.93 29.52
CA LEU A 228 26.70 -33.04 29.38
C LEU A 228 27.19 -31.64 29.09
N LEU A 229 26.97 -31.13 27.87
CA LEU A 229 27.34 -29.81 27.45
C LEU A 229 26.18 -28.84 27.73
N LEU A 230 26.33 -27.99 28.72
CA LEU A 230 25.35 -26.92 29.05
C LEU A 230 25.69 -25.61 28.38
N ASN A 231 26.95 -25.15 28.55
CA ASN A 231 27.45 -23.93 27.88
C ASN A 231 28.99 -23.88 27.92
N TYR A 232 29.61 -23.56 26.79
CA TYR A 232 31.05 -23.31 26.72
C TYR A 232 31.38 -22.34 25.60
N ASN A 233 31.00 -21.05 25.79
CA ASN A 233 31.16 -20.02 24.76
C ASN A 233 32.35 -19.08 25.06
N ARG A 234 32.97 -19.24 26.22
CA ARG A 234 34.18 -18.49 26.62
C ARG A 234 35.05 -19.35 27.51
N ASP A 235 36.29 -19.52 27.14
CA ASP A 235 37.28 -20.22 27.95
C ASP A 235 37.84 -19.40 29.11
N ARG A 236 38.71 -19.98 29.95
CA ARG A 236 39.33 -19.32 31.07
C ARG A 236 40.19 -18.12 30.67
N GLU A 237 40.80 -18.12 29.50
CA GLU A 237 41.67 -17.05 29.00
C GLU A 237 40.88 -15.96 28.25
N GLY A 238 39.55 -16.12 28.12
CA GLY A 238 38.66 -15.15 27.48
C GLY A 238 38.45 -15.40 26.01
N ARG A 239 38.95 -16.47 25.42
CA ARG A 239 38.71 -16.86 24.01
C ARG A 239 37.24 -17.18 23.86
N ALA A 240 36.59 -16.49 22.91
CA ALA A 240 35.18 -16.72 22.58
C ALA A 240 35.04 -17.86 21.58
N LEU A 241 34.05 -18.72 21.77
CA LEU A 241 33.65 -19.80 20.85
C LEU A 241 32.15 -19.70 20.54
N THR A 242 31.76 -20.13 19.34
CA THR A 242 30.34 -20.36 19.03
C THR A 242 29.83 -21.62 19.71
N HIS A 243 28.54 -21.85 19.71
CA HIS A 243 27.96 -23.10 20.24
C HIS A 243 28.41 -24.30 19.42
N GLU A 244 28.47 -24.14 18.12
CA GLU A 244 28.88 -25.14 17.15
C GLU A 244 30.34 -25.51 17.33
N GLU A 245 31.22 -24.51 17.45
CA GLU A 245 32.64 -24.72 17.72
C GLU A 245 32.86 -25.49 19.03
N SER A 246 32.11 -25.16 20.08
CA SER A 246 32.19 -25.78 21.39
C SER A 246 31.78 -27.27 21.36
N ALA A 247 30.67 -27.57 20.68
CA ALA A 247 30.19 -28.94 20.48
C ALA A 247 31.17 -29.76 19.62
N TRP A 248 31.65 -29.20 18.50
CA TRP A 248 32.61 -29.85 17.60
C TRP A 248 33.95 -30.11 18.27
N LEU A 249 34.42 -29.18 19.11
CA LEU A 249 35.67 -29.33 19.87
C LEU A 249 35.60 -30.52 20.81
N LEU A 250 34.52 -30.69 21.55
CA LEU A 250 34.27 -31.84 22.39
C LEU A 250 34.12 -33.12 21.59
N ARG A 251 33.39 -33.08 20.50
CA ARG A 251 33.16 -34.21 19.59
C ARG A 251 34.45 -34.75 18.98
N SER A 252 35.32 -33.85 18.55
CA SER A 252 36.62 -34.22 17.92
C SER A 252 37.63 -34.77 18.95
N SER A 253 37.48 -34.49 20.21
CA SER A 253 38.41 -34.87 21.28
C SER A 253 37.90 -36.03 22.13
N SER A 254 36.58 -36.33 22.12
CA SER A 254 35.97 -37.30 23.04
C SER A 254 35.51 -38.58 22.34
N SER A 255 35.76 -39.72 23.03
CA SER A 255 35.24 -41.06 22.60
C SER A 255 33.90 -41.44 23.30
N VAL A 256 33.41 -40.61 24.25
CA VAL A 256 32.19 -40.88 25.01
C VAL A 256 31.00 -40.05 24.51
N PRO A 257 29.72 -40.46 24.77
CA PRO A 257 28.54 -39.73 24.35
C PRO A 257 28.46 -38.33 24.96
N ILE A 258 28.05 -37.36 24.12
CA ILE A 258 27.87 -35.97 24.52
C ILE A 258 26.37 -35.64 24.43
N TYR A 259 25.79 -35.16 25.51
CA TYR A 259 24.41 -34.70 25.58
C TYR A 259 24.36 -33.17 25.69
N GLY A 260 23.24 -32.58 25.30
CA GLY A 260 23.01 -31.14 25.43
C GLY A 260 21.56 -30.81 25.75
N THR A 261 21.27 -29.54 25.98
CA THR A 261 19.95 -29.04 26.33
C THR A 261 19.39 -28.02 25.35
N ARG A 262 20.15 -27.68 24.29
CA ARG A 262 19.81 -26.66 23.29
C ARG A 262 19.98 -27.19 21.88
N ASP A 263 19.11 -26.75 20.96
CA ASP A 263 19.11 -27.13 19.55
C ASP A 263 20.37 -26.67 18.77
N VAL A 264 21.00 -25.59 19.22
CA VAL A 264 22.21 -25.04 18.59
C VAL A 264 23.40 -26.01 18.56
N TYR A 265 23.39 -27.03 19.41
CA TYR A 265 24.43 -28.06 19.46
C TYR A 265 24.17 -29.25 18.54
N MET A 266 22.91 -29.40 18.05
CA MET A 266 22.52 -30.53 17.22
C MET A 266 23.18 -30.47 15.85
N GLY A 267 23.74 -31.57 15.40
CA GLY A 267 24.54 -31.67 14.17
C GLY A 267 26.04 -31.44 14.35
N PHE A 268 26.48 -31.08 15.56
CA PHE A 268 27.89 -30.79 15.84
C PHE A 268 28.51 -31.80 16.83
N GLY A 269 27.89 -32.98 16.96
CA GLY A 269 28.42 -34.08 17.76
C GLY A 269 27.78 -34.27 19.12
N VAL A 270 26.71 -33.57 19.41
CA VAL A 270 25.85 -33.82 20.58
C VAL A 270 24.85 -34.92 20.20
N LEU A 271 24.77 -35.98 21.01
CA LEU A 271 23.91 -37.11 20.78
C LEU A 271 22.44 -36.76 20.90
N GLY A 272 22.08 -35.90 21.84
CA GLY A 272 20.71 -35.50 22.08
C GLY A 272 20.43 -35.01 23.49
N GLY A 273 19.16 -34.96 23.87
CA GLY A 273 18.70 -34.55 25.19
C GLY A 273 17.26 -34.12 25.20
N VAL A 274 16.85 -33.47 26.28
CA VAL A 274 15.58 -32.71 26.35
C VAL A 274 15.92 -31.29 25.92
N ILE A 275 15.52 -30.93 24.69
CA ILE A 275 16.06 -29.76 23.99
C ILE A 275 15.12 -28.59 24.07
N THR A 276 15.68 -27.42 24.39
CA THR A 276 15.04 -26.10 24.27
C THR A 276 15.47 -25.47 22.95
N THR A 277 14.52 -24.86 22.20
CA THR A 277 14.77 -24.29 20.88
C THR A 277 14.54 -22.77 20.84
N GLY A 278 15.34 -22.03 20.07
CA GLY A 278 15.20 -20.60 19.88
C GLY A 278 13.83 -20.18 19.34
N PRO A 279 13.31 -20.83 18.30
CA PRO A 279 11.97 -20.51 17.76
C PRO A 279 10.86 -20.60 18.78
N VAL A 280 10.85 -21.58 19.67
CA VAL A 280 9.84 -21.70 20.75
C VAL A 280 9.92 -20.50 21.70
N GLN A 281 11.12 -20.05 22.05
CA GLN A 281 11.32 -18.86 22.87
C GLN A 281 10.80 -17.61 22.18
N GLY A 282 11.13 -17.42 20.91
CA GLY A 282 10.70 -16.28 20.10
C GLY A 282 9.18 -16.22 19.92
N SER A 283 8.56 -17.35 19.60
CA SER A 283 7.10 -17.45 19.42
C SER A 283 6.33 -17.10 20.69
N LEU A 284 6.72 -17.64 21.84
CA LEU A 284 6.09 -17.33 23.12
C LEU A 284 6.30 -15.86 23.53
N ALA A 285 7.46 -15.29 23.27
CA ALA A 285 7.73 -13.85 23.51
C ALA A 285 6.83 -12.97 22.61
N ALA A 286 6.68 -13.33 21.35
CA ALA A 286 5.79 -12.63 20.42
C ALA A 286 4.33 -12.70 20.89
N ASP A 287 3.86 -13.85 21.38
CA ASP A 287 2.50 -14.00 21.92
C ASP A 287 2.26 -13.05 23.11
N LEU A 288 3.22 -12.93 24.02
CA LEU A 288 3.14 -11.99 25.15
C LEU A 288 3.15 -10.54 24.67
N ALA A 289 3.98 -10.22 23.70
CA ALA A 289 4.04 -8.90 23.09
C ALA A 289 2.73 -8.55 22.37
N LEU A 290 2.10 -9.51 21.67
CA LEU A 290 0.78 -9.35 21.03
C LEU A 290 -0.32 -8.98 22.04
N ARG A 291 -0.33 -9.62 23.20
CA ARG A 291 -1.28 -9.30 24.29
C ARG A 291 -1.09 -7.85 24.75
N ILE A 292 0.15 -7.41 24.91
CA ILE A 292 0.50 -6.03 25.29
C ILE A 292 0.07 -5.05 24.22
N LEU A 293 0.39 -5.31 22.95
CA LEU A 293 0.03 -4.46 21.82
C LEU A 293 -1.49 -4.34 21.62
N ARG A 294 -2.27 -5.32 22.12
CA ARG A 294 -3.73 -5.32 22.18
C ARG A 294 -4.30 -4.61 23.42
N GLY A 295 -3.43 -4.03 24.27
CA GLY A 295 -3.81 -3.21 25.42
C GLY A 295 -3.82 -3.93 26.78
N GLU A 296 -3.36 -5.17 26.87
CA GLU A 296 -3.19 -5.84 28.16
C GLU A 296 -1.95 -5.31 28.89
N SER A 297 -2.07 -5.01 30.17
CA SER A 297 -0.94 -4.56 30.97
C SER A 297 0.08 -5.68 31.20
N ALA A 298 1.36 -5.43 30.92
CA ALA A 298 2.43 -6.40 31.17
C ALA A 298 2.45 -6.92 32.61
N ASP A 299 2.13 -6.09 33.60
CA ASP A 299 2.06 -6.46 35.03
C ASP A 299 0.97 -7.50 35.35
N LYS A 300 -0.02 -7.68 34.46
CA LYS A 300 -1.11 -8.66 34.61
C LYS A 300 -0.82 -9.96 33.87
N ILE A 301 0.18 -9.98 33.00
CA ILE A 301 0.55 -11.15 32.23
C ILE A 301 1.57 -11.97 33.03
N PRO A 302 1.25 -13.20 33.45
CA PRO A 302 2.18 -14.01 34.23
C PRO A 302 3.39 -14.42 33.38
N VAL A 303 4.56 -14.52 34.04
CA VAL A 303 5.78 -15.02 33.42
C VAL A 303 5.63 -16.51 33.09
N VAL A 304 5.95 -16.89 31.85
CA VAL A 304 5.91 -18.27 31.37
C VAL A 304 7.17 -18.99 31.86
N LYS A 305 7.02 -19.95 32.78
CA LYS A 305 8.16 -20.69 33.41
C LYS A 305 8.27 -22.15 32.96
N LYS A 306 7.26 -22.69 32.29
CA LYS A 306 7.26 -24.09 31.83
C LYS A 306 7.15 -24.08 30.28
N LEU A 307 8.14 -24.67 29.65
CA LEU A 307 8.26 -24.73 28.21
C LEU A 307 7.89 -26.12 27.65
N PRO A 308 7.42 -26.19 26.39
CA PRO A 308 7.27 -27.45 25.67
C PRO A 308 8.63 -27.96 25.15
N ASN A 309 9.48 -28.47 26.05
CA ASN A 309 10.73 -29.08 25.63
C ASN A 309 10.47 -30.48 25.03
N SER A 310 11.26 -30.88 24.01
CA SER A 310 11.08 -32.12 23.29
C SER A 310 12.37 -32.97 23.31
N TYR A 311 12.21 -34.29 23.27
CA TYR A 311 13.33 -35.20 23.03
C TYR A 311 13.84 -35.04 21.61
N MET A 312 15.12 -34.77 21.45
CA MET A 312 15.77 -34.62 20.14
C MET A 312 17.11 -35.36 20.16
N PHE A 313 17.39 -36.13 19.11
CA PHE A 313 18.58 -36.93 18.98
C PHE A 313 19.25 -36.82 17.62
N ASP A 314 20.57 -36.88 17.61
CA ASP A 314 21.38 -36.94 16.41
C ASP A 314 21.60 -38.40 16.00
N MET A 315 21.10 -38.79 14.82
CA MET A 315 21.23 -40.18 14.35
C MET A 315 22.68 -40.60 14.22
N MET A 316 23.57 -39.71 13.80
CA MET A 316 25.02 -40.04 13.65
C MET A 316 25.64 -40.44 14.97
N GLU A 317 25.35 -39.71 16.00
CA GLU A 317 25.85 -39.99 17.34
C GLU A 317 25.12 -41.18 17.97
N LEU A 318 23.80 -41.40 17.72
CA LEU A 318 23.08 -42.62 18.11
C LEU A 318 23.78 -43.88 17.55
N ARG A 319 24.11 -43.89 16.28
CA ARG A 319 24.82 -45.02 15.64
C ARG A 319 26.25 -45.16 16.15
N ARG A 320 26.97 -44.05 16.33
CA ARG A 320 28.34 -44.08 16.87
C ARG A 320 28.39 -44.82 18.22
N PHE A 321 27.35 -44.63 19.02
CA PHE A 321 27.23 -45.23 20.34
C PHE A 321 26.33 -46.47 20.38
N ASN A 322 25.89 -46.98 19.22
CA ASN A 322 25.07 -48.21 19.06
C ASN A 322 23.77 -48.17 19.84
N ILE A 323 23.07 -46.99 19.84
CA ILE A 323 21.77 -46.82 20.48
C ILE A 323 20.69 -47.02 19.42
N SER A 324 19.70 -47.93 19.71
CA SER A 324 18.58 -48.18 18.81
C SER A 324 17.53 -47.11 18.89
N LEU A 325 16.85 -46.86 17.76
CA LEU A 325 15.66 -45.95 17.77
C LEU A 325 14.53 -46.46 18.65
N SER A 326 14.47 -47.78 18.87
CA SER A 326 13.47 -48.39 19.79
C SER A 326 13.74 -48.07 21.28
N ASP A 327 14.93 -47.67 21.63
CA ASP A 327 15.35 -47.35 22.99
C ASP A 327 15.03 -45.91 23.37
N LEU A 328 14.66 -45.07 22.37
CA LEU A 328 14.38 -43.67 22.55
C LEU A 328 12.95 -43.43 23.07
N PRO A 329 12.73 -42.35 23.84
CA PRO A 329 11.39 -41.99 24.28
C PRO A 329 10.42 -41.81 23.07
N PRO A 330 9.11 -42.15 23.26
CA PRO A 330 8.12 -41.92 22.21
C PRO A 330 8.09 -40.45 21.73
N GLN A 331 7.84 -40.23 20.44
CA GLN A 331 7.80 -38.88 19.81
C GLN A 331 9.15 -38.13 19.81
N SER A 332 10.27 -38.83 19.96
CA SER A 332 11.60 -38.24 19.77
C SER A 332 11.79 -37.74 18.35
N THR A 333 12.29 -36.52 18.23
CA THR A 333 12.71 -35.92 16.94
C THR A 333 14.14 -36.42 16.62
N ILE A 334 14.32 -37.03 15.46
CA ILE A 334 15.65 -37.51 15.02
C ILE A 334 16.19 -36.56 13.96
N VAL A 335 17.36 -36.00 14.23
CA VAL A 335 18.12 -35.16 13.30
C VAL A 335 19.39 -35.89 12.85
N ASN A 336 19.99 -35.49 11.72
CA ASN A 336 21.27 -36.00 11.21
C ASN A 336 21.38 -37.56 11.14
N GLN A 337 20.66 -38.19 10.17
CA GLN A 337 20.80 -39.64 9.95
C GLN A 337 22.00 -39.98 9.02
N PRO A 338 22.89 -40.86 9.32
CA PRO A 338 24.13 -41.04 8.57
C PRO A 338 24.12 -42.02 7.39
N PHE A 339 24.93 -41.71 6.36
CA PHE A 339 25.79 -42.62 5.63
C PHE A 339 26.79 -41.86 4.73
N HIS A 340 28.07 -42.18 4.81
CA HIS A 340 29.16 -41.73 3.92
C HIS A 340 29.41 -40.23 3.84
N SER A 341 29.43 -39.50 4.98
CA SER A 341 29.95 -38.13 4.96
C SER A 341 31.36 -38.11 4.30
N ARG A 342 31.56 -37.19 3.35
CA ARG A 342 32.79 -37.02 2.56
C ARG A 342 33.08 -38.17 1.59
N ALA A 343 32.07 -38.96 1.15
CA ALA A 343 32.27 -39.94 0.09
C ALA A 343 32.61 -39.27 -1.25
N ASP A 344 33.61 -39.73 -1.92
CA ASP A 344 33.87 -39.37 -3.32
C ASP A 344 33.07 -40.29 -4.24
N LEU A 345 31.95 -39.78 -4.70
CA LEU A 345 31.04 -40.43 -5.65
C LEU A 345 31.00 -39.70 -6.99
N SER A 346 32.00 -38.84 -7.24
CA SER A 346 32.09 -38.06 -8.48
C SER A 346 32.08 -38.93 -9.71
N GLY A 347 31.23 -38.59 -10.68
CA GLY A 347 31.05 -39.29 -11.95
C GLY A 347 30.53 -40.73 -11.83
N LYS A 348 30.06 -41.16 -10.65
CA LYS A 348 29.51 -42.52 -10.49
C LYS A 348 28.06 -42.61 -10.97
N ASN A 349 27.74 -43.82 -11.47
CA ASN A 349 26.34 -44.13 -11.77
C ASN A 349 25.65 -44.67 -10.50
N LEU A 350 24.73 -43.91 -9.95
CA LEU A 350 23.94 -44.21 -8.76
C LEU A 350 22.45 -44.29 -9.10
N SER A 351 22.12 -44.31 -10.39
CA SER A 351 20.74 -44.24 -10.89
C SER A 351 19.87 -45.37 -10.33
N GLY A 352 18.64 -45.04 -9.93
CA GLY A 352 17.65 -45.97 -9.42
C GLY A 352 17.96 -46.60 -8.06
N LEU A 353 19.07 -46.25 -7.39
CA LEU A 353 19.40 -46.79 -6.07
C LEU A 353 18.45 -46.20 -4.97
N ASP A 354 18.23 -46.98 -3.92
CA ASP A 354 17.59 -46.50 -2.70
C ASP A 354 18.67 -45.98 -1.72
N LEU A 355 18.81 -44.69 -1.64
CA LEU A 355 19.69 -43.96 -0.74
C LEU A 355 18.85 -43.12 0.27
N SER A 356 17.62 -43.58 0.54
CA SER A 356 16.73 -42.85 1.48
C SER A 356 17.33 -42.83 2.90
N GLY A 357 17.25 -41.67 3.55
CA GLY A 357 17.80 -41.46 4.88
C GLY A 357 19.33 -41.58 4.99
N THR A 358 20.07 -41.62 3.87
CA THR A 358 21.53 -41.71 3.89
C THR A 358 22.21 -40.39 4.24
N ASP A 359 23.40 -40.49 4.90
CA ASP A 359 24.28 -39.35 5.11
C ASP A 359 25.29 -39.21 3.98
N LEU A 360 25.05 -38.19 3.17
CA LEU A 360 25.92 -37.72 2.11
C LEU A 360 26.48 -36.32 2.41
N ASN A 361 26.53 -35.91 3.67
CA ASN A 361 27.07 -34.62 4.05
C ASN A 361 28.51 -34.47 3.56
N GLN A 362 28.80 -33.28 2.97
CA GLN A 362 30.14 -32.97 2.43
C GLN A 362 30.65 -33.94 1.39
N SER A 363 29.78 -34.77 0.77
CA SER A 363 30.17 -35.72 -0.27
C SER A 363 30.39 -35.02 -1.60
N GLU A 364 31.34 -35.57 -2.37
CA GLU A 364 31.61 -35.14 -3.74
C GLU A 364 30.79 -36.01 -4.70
N LEU A 365 29.84 -35.42 -5.38
CA LEU A 365 28.89 -36.08 -6.33
C LEU A 365 28.87 -35.36 -7.69
N GLN A 366 29.91 -34.58 -8.01
CA GLN A 366 29.97 -33.84 -9.25
C GLN A 366 29.93 -34.80 -10.45
N GLY A 367 29.05 -34.44 -11.41
CA GLY A 367 28.91 -35.22 -12.66
C GLY A 367 28.38 -36.64 -12.45
N SER A 368 27.89 -37.01 -11.25
CA SER A 368 27.28 -38.32 -11.02
C SER A 368 25.91 -38.45 -11.70
N ASP A 369 25.48 -39.68 -11.95
CA ASP A 369 24.13 -40.01 -12.42
C ASP A 369 23.31 -40.53 -11.25
N LEU A 370 22.40 -39.71 -10.77
CA LEU A 370 21.43 -39.94 -9.68
C LEU A 370 19.98 -40.02 -10.22
N SER A 371 19.84 -40.30 -11.52
CA SER A 371 18.52 -40.35 -12.16
C SER A 371 17.62 -41.40 -11.50
N GLY A 372 16.42 -41.05 -11.10
CA GLY A 372 15.46 -41.93 -10.43
C GLY A 372 15.91 -42.48 -9.07
N THR A 373 17.02 -41.98 -8.49
CA THR A 373 17.50 -42.37 -7.15
C THR A 373 16.55 -41.94 -6.07
N ASN A 374 16.29 -42.78 -5.09
CA ASN A 374 15.54 -42.39 -3.88
C ASN A 374 16.50 -41.82 -2.85
N LEU A 375 16.51 -40.49 -2.70
CA LEU A 375 17.25 -39.69 -1.70
C LEU A 375 16.31 -39.09 -0.67
N SER A 376 15.10 -39.62 -0.53
CA SER A 376 14.13 -39.07 0.42
C SER A 376 14.66 -39.07 1.86
N ARG A 377 14.46 -37.98 2.58
CA ARG A 377 14.93 -37.77 3.96
C ARG A 377 16.46 -37.99 4.15
N SER A 378 17.26 -37.94 3.10
CA SER A 378 18.71 -37.99 3.16
C SER A 378 19.32 -36.68 3.64
N PHE A 379 20.59 -36.74 4.06
CA PHE A 379 21.36 -35.58 4.54
C PHE A 379 22.50 -35.30 3.56
N LEU A 380 22.50 -34.08 3.00
CA LEU A 380 23.40 -33.67 1.92
C LEU A 380 24.06 -32.30 2.23
N MET A 381 24.10 -31.90 3.50
CA MET A 381 24.65 -30.61 3.88
C MET A 381 26.08 -30.44 3.35
N TYR A 382 26.34 -29.29 2.65
CA TYR A 382 27.61 -29.00 2.00
C TYR A 382 28.07 -30.04 0.93
N ALA A 383 27.17 -30.91 0.46
CA ALA A 383 27.53 -31.82 -0.63
C ALA A 383 27.74 -31.03 -1.94
N ARG A 384 28.63 -31.49 -2.78
CA ARG A 384 28.85 -30.94 -4.11
C ARG A 384 28.25 -31.88 -5.16
N ILE A 385 27.17 -31.41 -5.78
CA ILE A 385 26.38 -32.19 -6.73
C ILE A 385 26.37 -31.49 -8.11
N SER A 386 27.31 -30.57 -8.33
CA SER A 386 27.35 -29.79 -9.55
C SER A 386 27.51 -30.66 -10.81
N ASN A 387 26.82 -30.25 -11.89
CA ASN A 387 26.80 -30.95 -13.17
C ASN A 387 26.32 -32.43 -13.10
N ALA A 388 25.55 -32.78 -12.06
CA ALA A 388 25.02 -34.13 -11.88
C ALA A 388 23.65 -34.30 -12.57
N LYS A 389 23.24 -35.55 -12.83
CA LYS A 389 21.91 -35.89 -13.34
C LYS A 389 21.04 -36.40 -12.21
N LEU A 390 19.96 -35.69 -11.87
CA LEU A 390 18.98 -36.07 -10.85
C LEU A 390 17.57 -36.18 -11.47
N VAL A 391 17.48 -36.51 -12.75
CA VAL A 391 16.21 -36.60 -13.47
C VAL A 391 15.25 -37.56 -12.76
N GLY A 392 14.09 -37.09 -12.31
CA GLY A 392 13.11 -37.89 -11.61
C GLY A 392 13.56 -38.44 -10.24
N ALA A 393 14.65 -37.94 -9.67
CA ALA A 393 15.12 -38.36 -8.36
C ALA A 393 14.10 -37.94 -7.25
N ASN A 394 13.96 -38.76 -6.21
CA ASN A 394 13.16 -38.45 -5.05
C ASN A 394 14.03 -37.87 -3.92
N LEU A 395 13.94 -36.56 -3.70
CA LEU A 395 14.62 -35.81 -2.63
C LEU A 395 13.61 -35.31 -1.58
N SER A 396 12.41 -35.90 -1.52
CA SER A 396 11.34 -35.41 -0.63
C SER A 396 11.76 -35.48 0.84
N GLY A 397 11.57 -34.37 1.58
CA GLY A 397 11.98 -34.22 2.97
C GLY A 397 13.48 -34.35 3.23
N ALA A 398 14.35 -34.29 2.20
CA ALA A 398 15.78 -34.33 2.36
C ALA A 398 16.31 -33.04 3.03
N PHE A 399 17.39 -33.16 3.82
CA PHE A 399 18.05 -32.05 4.49
C PHE A 399 19.32 -31.67 3.73
N MET A 400 19.31 -30.54 3.06
CA MET A 400 20.30 -30.16 2.04
C MET A 400 20.79 -28.71 2.16
N PRO A 401 21.13 -28.18 3.32
CA PRO A 401 21.60 -26.80 3.40
C PRO A 401 22.97 -26.63 2.74
N ALA A 402 23.15 -25.54 2.02
CA ALA A 402 24.38 -25.15 1.35
C ALA A 402 24.97 -26.22 0.39
N VAL A 403 24.09 -26.93 -0.33
CA VAL A 403 24.48 -27.88 -1.38
C VAL A 403 24.76 -27.12 -2.68
N ASP A 404 25.76 -27.54 -3.40
CA ASP A 404 26.06 -27.06 -4.75
C ASP A 404 25.45 -27.99 -5.81
N PHE A 405 24.34 -27.55 -6.40
CA PHE A 405 23.66 -28.17 -7.54
C PHE A 405 23.95 -27.46 -8.87
N SER A 406 24.91 -26.53 -8.90
CA SER A 406 25.16 -25.72 -10.10
C SER A 406 25.30 -26.56 -11.36
N GLY A 407 24.57 -26.22 -12.42
CA GLY A 407 24.59 -26.92 -13.70
C GLY A 407 23.94 -28.31 -13.70
N SER A 408 23.31 -28.74 -12.60
CA SER A 408 22.71 -30.09 -12.51
C SER A 408 21.31 -30.15 -13.13
N ASP A 409 20.93 -31.34 -13.58
CA ASP A 409 19.61 -31.65 -14.12
C ASP A 409 18.74 -32.34 -13.06
N LEU A 410 17.85 -31.52 -12.42
CA LEU A 410 16.85 -31.97 -11.46
C LEU A 410 15.44 -32.01 -12.11
N SER A 411 15.38 -32.17 -13.46
CA SER A 411 14.08 -32.19 -14.11
C SER A 411 13.22 -33.35 -13.59
N HIS A 412 11.93 -33.00 -13.32
CA HIS A 412 10.94 -33.93 -12.75
C HIS A 412 11.30 -34.53 -11.38
N ALA A 413 12.30 -34.01 -10.68
CA ALA A 413 12.65 -34.44 -9.32
C ALA A 413 11.57 -34.08 -8.32
N ASP A 414 11.39 -34.94 -7.30
CA ASP A 414 10.49 -34.68 -6.16
C ASP A 414 11.30 -34.12 -5.00
N LEU A 415 11.14 -32.80 -4.72
CA LEU A 415 11.77 -32.08 -3.62
C LEU A 415 10.74 -31.61 -2.58
N ARG A 416 9.57 -32.22 -2.53
CA ARG A 416 8.49 -31.80 -1.60
C ARG A 416 8.94 -31.84 -0.16
N GLY A 417 8.72 -30.70 0.56
CA GLY A 417 9.10 -30.57 1.96
C GLY A 417 10.59 -30.68 2.24
N ALA A 418 11.46 -30.62 1.22
CA ALA A 418 12.90 -30.63 1.38
C ALA A 418 13.39 -29.32 2.03
N TYR A 419 14.43 -29.41 2.87
CA TYR A 419 15.07 -28.26 3.52
C TYR A 419 16.40 -27.97 2.81
N LEU A 420 16.44 -26.91 1.99
CA LEU A 420 17.57 -26.58 1.13
C LEU A 420 17.91 -25.06 1.09
N PRO A 421 18.10 -24.40 2.24
CA PRO A 421 18.47 -22.98 2.28
C PRO A 421 19.91 -22.77 1.82
N ILE A 422 20.19 -21.57 1.28
CA ILE A 422 21.52 -21.10 0.86
C ILE A 422 22.16 -22.03 -0.21
N ASN A 423 21.35 -22.75 -0.97
CA ASN A 423 21.84 -23.66 -2.01
C ASN A 423 22.26 -22.92 -3.27
N TYR A 424 23.21 -23.51 -4.00
CA TYR A 424 23.65 -23.05 -5.32
C TYR A 424 22.98 -23.89 -6.40
N LEU A 425 22.02 -23.33 -7.12
CA LEU A 425 21.27 -23.94 -8.22
C LEU A 425 21.44 -23.14 -9.52
N VAL A 426 22.56 -22.44 -9.63
CA VAL A 426 22.87 -21.59 -10.78
C VAL A 426 23.05 -22.46 -12.03
N TYR A 427 22.39 -22.08 -13.15
CA TYR A 427 22.36 -22.86 -14.40
C TYR A 427 21.75 -24.27 -14.29
N SER A 428 21.03 -24.58 -13.20
CA SER A 428 20.39 -25.91 -13.05
C SER A 428 19.08 -26.01 -13.83
N ASN A 429 18.71 -27.25 -14.20
CA ASN A 429 17.43 -27.57 -14.82
C ASN A 429 16.47 -28.20 -13.79
N LEU A 430 15.41 -27.49 -13.41
CA LEU A 430 14.34 -27.97 -12.52
C LEU A 430 13.00 -28.08 -13.27
N THR A 431 13.04 -28.27 -14.59
CA THR A 431 11.81 -28.39 -15.41
C THR A 431 10.90 -29.47 -14.86
N GLY A 432 9.65 -29.11 -14.53
CA GLY A 432 8.64 -30.02 -13.99
C GLY A 432 8.92 -30.60 -12.60
N ALA A 433 9.95 -30.11 -11.89
CA ALA A 433 10.25 -30.54 -10.52
C ALA A 433 9.14 -30.11 -9.54
N ASP A 434 8.91 -30.89 -8.50
CA ASP A 434 7.97 -30.58 -7.42
C ASP A 434 8.72 -30.17 -6.13
N LEU A 435 8.75 -28.88 -5.85
CA LEU A 435 9.35 -28.25 -4.68
C LEU A 435 8.28 -27.77 -3.67
N SER A 436 7.07 -28.30 -3.75
CA SER A 436 5.97 -27.85 -2.90
C SER A 436 6.30 -28.02 -1.41
N GLY A 437 6.10 -26.94 -0.61
CA GLY A 437 6.39 -26.92 0.82
C GLY A 437 7.88 -27.01 1.19
N SER A 438 8.80 -26.87 0.21
CA SER A 438 10.24 -26.84 0.50
C SER A 438 10.68 -25.51 1.11
N THR A 439 11.82 -25.51 1.81
CA THR A 439 12.47 -24.28 2.33
C THR A 439 13.74 -24.03 1.52
N MET A 440 13.75 -22.92 0.75
CA MET A 440 14.82 -22.54 -0.18
C MET A 440 15.37 -21.13 0.13
N ASP A 441 15.21 -20.67 1.33
CA ASP A 441 15.59 -19.31 1.72
C ASP A 441 17.02 -18.98 1.32
N GLN A 442 17.22 -17.81 0.71
CA GLN A 442 18.52 -17.32 0.24
C GLN A 442 19.22 -18.24 -0.80
N ALA A 443 18.52 -19.19 -1.41
CA ALA A 443 19.12 -19.99 -2.46
C ALA A 443 19.47 -19.14 -3.70
N MET A 444 20.52 -19.52 -4.42
CA MET A 444 20.98 -18.89 -5.65
C MET A 444 20.57 -19.75 -6.85
N MET A 445 19.65 -19.26 -7.66
CA MET A 445 19.05 -19.95 -8.81
C MET A 445 19.17 -19.14 -10.09
N ASP A 446 20.11 -18.20 -10.15
CA ASP A 446 20.30 -17.36 -11.32
C ASP A 446 20.56 -18.21 -12.57
N ASN A 447 19.98 -17.81 -13.72
CA ASN A 447 20.06 -18.52 -14.99
C ASN A 447 19.54 -19.98 -14.98
N SER A 448 18.74 -20.37 -13.99
CA SER A 448 18.15 -21.71 -13.93
C SER A 448 16.86 -21.82 -14.78
N THR A 449 16.46 -23.07 -15.03
CA THR A 449 15.22 -23.39 -15.75
C THR A 449 14.25 -24.12 -14.83
N LEU A 450 13.05 -23.52 -14.60
CA LEU A 450 11.99 -24.06 -13.74
C LEU A 450 10.66 -24.15 -14.51
N VAL A 451 10.70 -24.44 -15.79
CA VAL A 451 9.49 -24.53 -16.63
C VAL A 451 8.53 -25.57 -16.06
N GLY A 452 7.30 -25.11 -15.71
CA GLY A 452 6.27 -25.98 -15.14
C GLY A 452 6.60 -26.57 -13.77
N ALA A 453 7.62 -26.08 -13.07
CA ALA A 453 7.94 -26.51 -11.70
C ALA A 453 6.85 -26.09 -10.70
N LYS A 454 6.67 -26.88 -9.62
CA LYS A 454 5.72 -26.60 -8.55
C LYS A 454 6.46 -26.17 -7.28
N LEU A 455 6.17 -24.96 -6.82
CA LEU A 455 6.73 -24.35 -5.61
C LEU A 455 5.62 -23.90 -4.64
N ASN A 456 4.48 -24.61 -4.67
CA ASN A 456 3.32 -24.22 -3.88
C ASN A 456 3.61 -24.30 -2.37
N GLY A 457 3.37 -23.20 -1.65
CA GLY A 457 3.64 -23.10 -0.21
C GLY A 457 5.12 -23.23 0.16
N ALA A 458 6.05 -23.11 -0.80
CA ALA A 458 7.48 -23.11 -0.53
C ALA A 458 7.94 -21.79 0.12
N SER A 459 8.97 -21.86 0.98
CA SER A 459 9.67 -20.69 1.50
C SER A 459 10.85 -20.37 0.58
N LEU A 460 10.84 -19.17 0.03
CA LEU A 460 11.79 -18.65 -0.95
C LEU A 460 12.25 -17.23 -0.51
N TRP A 461 12.32 -17.00 0.79
CA TRP A 461 12.72 -15.71 1.31
C TRP A 461 14.10 -15.30 0.80
N ALA A 462 14.21 -14.10 0.23
CA ALA A 462 15.43 -13.53 -0.32
C ALA A 462 16.17 -14.45 -1.35
N VAL A 463 15.45 -15.33 -2.03
CA VAL A 463 16.01 -16.18 -3.11
C VAL A 463 16.51 -15.29 -4.25
N LYS A 464 17.63 -15.66 -4.88
CA LYS A 464 18.13 -15.04 -6.10
C LYS A 464 17.83 -15.93 -7.28
N ILE A 465 16.97 -15.44 -8.18
CA ILE A 465 16.48 -16.22 -9.32
C ILE A 465 16.42 -15.37 -10.60
N SER A 466 17.43 -14.50 -10.78
CA SER A 466 17.52 -13.61 -11.93
C SER A 466 17.87 -14.36 -13.20
N TYR A 467 17.40 -13.83 -14.36
CA TYR A 467 17.64 -14.41 -15.69
C TYR A 467 17.12 -15.85 -15.85
N ALA A 468 16.25 -16.31 -14.97
CA ALA A 468 15.73 -17.66 -14.96
C ALA A 468 14.48 -17.82 -15.84
N ASN A 469 14.21 -19.05 -16.27
CA ASN A 469 12.99 -19.39 -16.99
C ASN A 469 12.01 -20.16 -16.09
N LEU A 470 10.97 -19.46 -15.63
CA LEU A 470 9.92 -19.98 -14.76
C LEU A 470 8.56 -20.08 -15.49
N THR A 471 8.59 -20.21 -16.82
CA THR A 471 7.37 -20.27 -17.63
C THR A 471 6.45 -21.39 -17.15
N GLY A 472 5.19 -21.05 -16.84
CA GLY A 472 4.18 -21.98 -16.35
C GLY A 472 4.44 -22.58 -14.96
N ALA A 473 5.42 -22.06 -14.20
CA ALA A 473 5.67 -22.51 -12.84
C ALA A 473 4.54 -22.11 -11.87
N SER A 474 4.35 -22.90 -10.82
CA SER A 474 3.31 -22.67 -9.80
C SER A 474 3.92 -22.29 -8.46
N PHE A 475 3.54 -21.12 -7.95
CA PHE A 475 3.95 -20.53 -6.67
C PHE A 475 2.77 -20.24 -5.74
N VAL A 476 1.69 -21.02 -5.87
CA VAL A 476 0.48 -20.76 -5.08
C VAL A 476 0.80 -20.73 -3.59
N LYS A 477 0.51 -19.58 -2.93
CA LYS A 477 0.80 -19.33 -1.51
C LYS A 477 2.26 -19.54 -1.11
N ALA A 478 3.20 -19.31 -2.02
CA ALA A 478 4.63 -19.35 -1.72
C ALA A 478 5.08 -18.06 -1.02
N PHE A 479 6.07 -18.16 -0.11
CA PHE A 479 6.66 -17.04 0.62
C PHE A 479 7.92 -16.57 -0.09
N MET A 480 7.84 -15.50 -0.87
CA MET A 480 8.91 -14.99 -1.75
C MET A 480 9.32 -13.56 -1.40
N ASN A 481 9.12 -13.15 -0.14
CA ASN A 481 9.45 -11.80 0.29
C ASN A 481 10.95 -11.52 0.05
N ARG A 482 11.25 -10.33 -0.51
CA ARG A 482 12.61 -9.91 -0.91
C ARG A 482 13.30 -10.79 -1.94
N ALA A 483 12.58 -11.68 -2.60
CA ALA A 483 13.12 -12.51 -3.69
C ALA A 483 13.53 -11.64 -4.89
N THR A 484 14.52 -12.09 -5.67
CA THR A 484 14.97 -11.38 -6.85
C THR A 484 14.66 -12.19 -8.11
N PHE A 485 13.76 -11.66 -8.95
CA PHE A 485 13.34 -12.22 -10.25
C PHE A 485 13.75 -11.33 -11.43
N GLN A 486 14.75 -10.50 -11.22
CA GLN A 486 15.18 -9.56 -12.25
C GLN A 486 15.48 -10.25 -13.59
N ASP A 487 14.98 -9.67 -14.70
CA ASP A 487 15.16 -10.19 -16.07
C ASP A 487 14.70 -11.65 -16.28
N SER A 488 13.85 -12.19 -15.41
CA SER A 488 13.35 -13.58 -15.48
C SER A 488 12.03 -13.70 -16.25
N ARG A 489 11.70 -14.92 -16.70
CA ARG A 489 10.48 -15.24 -17.44
C ARG A 489 9.52 -16.03 -16.55
N LEU A 490 8.39 -15.45 -16.19
CA LEU A 490 7.31 -16.06 -15.41
C LEU A 490 6.00 -16.15 -16.24
N ASN A 491 6.11 -16.23 -17.56
CA ASN A 491 4.95 -16.21 -18.44
C ASN A 491 4.02 -17.40 -18.14
N GLY A 492 2.72 -17.13 -17.93
CA GLY A 492 1.74 -18.14 -17.58
C GLY A 492 1.96 -18.79 -16.21
N ALA A 493 2.80 -18.22 -15.35
CA ALA A 493 3.00 -18.73 -13.99
C ALA A 493 1.77 -18.47 -13.11
N ASN A 494 1.56 -19.34 -12.12
CA ASN A 494 0.53 -19.18 -11.11
C ASN A 494 1.14 -18.73 -9.76
N LEU A 495 0.89 -17.48 -9.38
CA LEU A 495 1.35 -16.88 -8.13
C LEU A 495 0.17 -16.55 -7.19
N THR A 496 -0.98 -17.24 -7.34
CA THR A 496 -2.19 -16.98 -6.57
C THR A 496 -1.92 -17.01 -5.07
N GLY A 497 -2.20 -15.89 -4.38
CA GLY A 497 -2.01 -15.76 -2.93
C GLY A 497 -0.55 -15.85 -2.47
N ALA A 498 0.43 -15.66 -3.35
CA ALA A 498 1.85 -15.64 -2.98
C ALA A 498 2.25 -14.33 -2.30
N GLU A 499 3.26 -14.37 -1.44
CA GLU A 499 3.83 -13.20 -0.77
C GLU A 499 5.15 -12.80 -1.43
N LEU A 500 5.21 -11.59 -2.01
CA LEU A 500 6.37 -11.04 -2.73
C LEU A 500 6.74 -9.64 -2.19
N VAL A 501 6.47 -9.35 -0.93
CA VAL A 501 6.73 -8.03 -0.35
C VAL A 501 8.21 -7.66 -0.51
N GLY A 502 8.46 -6.48 -1.10
CA GLY A 502 9.80 -5.99 -1.37
C GLY A 502 10.61 -6.80 -2.39
N ALA A 503 9.97 -7.68 -3.17
CA ALA A 503 10.64 -8.46 -4.22
C ALA A 503 11.15 -7.58 -5.35
N ASN A 504 12.23 -8.01 -6.03
CA ASN A 504 12.76 -7.36 -7.21
C ASN A 504 12.32 -8.11 -8.49
N LEU A 505 11.41 -7.50 -9.24
CA LEU A 505 10.84 -8.00 -10.50
C LEU A 505 11.22 -7.10 -11.69
N ILE A 506 12.30 -6.30 -11.56
CA ILE A 506 12.72 -5.37 -12.62
C ILE A 506 12.93 -6.13 -13.94
N ASN A 507 12.32 -5.62 -15.03
CA ASN A 507 12.34 -6.19 -16.37
C ASN A 507 11.83 -7.66 -16.45
N ALA A 508 11.20 -8.20 -15.43
CA ALA A 508 10.66 -9.56 -15.50
C ALA A 508 9.50 -9.65 -16.52
N SER A 509 9.43 -10.76 -17.24
CA SER A 509 8.33 -11.07 -18.15
C SER A 509 7.31 -11.96 -17.42
N ILE A 510 6.11 -11.41 -17.13
CA ILE A 510 5.09 -12.06 -16.30
C ILE A 510 3.76 -12.09 -17.08
N THR A 511 3.82 -12.29 -18.39
CA THR A 511 2.65 -12.22 -19.26
C THR A 511 1.68 -13.39 -19.04
N ASN A 512 0.37 -13.11 -19.07
CA ASN A 512 -0.70 -14.10 -18.90
C ASN A 512 -0.55 -14.95 -17.61
N ALA A 513 0.07 -14.41 -16.57
CA ALA A 513 0.21 -15.05 -15.26
C ALA A 513 -1.01 -14.80 -14.37
N ASP A 514 -1.29 -15.70 -13.42
CA ASP A 514 -2.29 -15.47 -12.38
C ASP A 514 -1.61 -15.07 -11.07
N ILE A 515 -1.82 -13.79 -10.67
CA ILE A 515 -1.23 -13.18 -9.47
C ILE A 515 -2.37 -12.77 -8.51
N SER A 516 -3.55 -13.34 -8.69
CA SER A 516 -4.74 -12.97 -7.92
C SER A 516 -4.52 -13.21 -6.42
N GLY A 517 -4.90 -12.22 -5.60
CA GLY A 517 -4.75 -12.25 -4.15
C GLY A 517 -3.30 -12.29 -3.65
N ALA A 518 -2.30 -12.07 -4.52
CA ALA A 518 -0.92 -12.01 -4.10
C ALA A 518 -0.58 -10.65 -3.48
N ASP A 519 0.37 -10.65 -2.54
CA ASP A 519 0.95 -9.43 -1.97
C ASP A 519 2.29 -9.13 -2.60
N ILE A 520 2.33 -8.10 -3.46
CA ILE A 520 3.55 -7.57 -4.08
C ILE A 520 3.85 -6.14 -3.62
N SER A 521 3.40 -5.78 -2.41
CA SER A 521 3.66 -4.47 -1.81
C SER A 521 5.15 -4.18 -1.75
N GLU A 522 5.50 -2.90 -1.91
CA GLU A 522 6.90 -2.42 -1.87
C GLU A 522 7.82 -3.08 -2.92
N ALA A 523 7.31 -3.93 -3.81
CA ALA A 523 8.11 -4.59 -4.82
C ALA A 523 8.63 -3.61 -5.88
N ARG A 524 9.74 -3.95 -6.50
CA ARG A 524 10.38 -3.21 -7.58
C ARG A 524 10.08 -3.90 -8.91
N CYS A 525 9.12 -3.38 -9.64
CA CYS A 525 8.63 -3.95 -10.90
C CYS A 525 8.99 -3.10 -12.13
N GLY A 526 9.88 -2.10 -11.99
CA GLY A 526 10.20 -1.17 -13.08
C GLY A 526 10.56 -1.88 -14.39
N GLY A 527 9.86 -1.53 -15.49
CA GLY A 527 10.04 -2.13 -16.80
C GLY A 527 9.52 -3.56 -16.96
N ALA A 528 8.88 -4.15 -15.94
CA ALA A 528 8.31 -5.49 -16.03
C ALA A 528 7.11 -5.55 -16.99
N ASN A 529 6.85 -6.74 -17.55
CA ASN A 529 5.73 -6.97 -18.46
C ASN A 529 4.68 -7.90 -17.84
N PHE A 530 3.55 -7.32 -17.39
CA PHE A 530 2.39 -8.03 -16.85
C PHE A 530 1.23 -8.13 -17.84
N SER A 531 1.47 -7.93 -19.14
CA SER A 531 0.39 -7.87 -20.12
C SER A 531 -0.46 -9.14 -20.11
N GLY A 532 -1.80 -8.96 -20.13
CA GLY A 532 -2.77 -10.03 -20.08
C GLY A 532 -2.83 -10.82 -18.76
N SER A 533 -2.09 -10.41 -17.73
CA SER A 533 -2.08 -11.10 -16.43
C SER A 533 -3.29 -10.76 -15.58
N ARG A 534 -3.61 -11.66 -14.67
CA ARG A 534 -4.69 -11.53 -13.71
C ARG A 534 -4.10 -11.13 -12.33
N LEU A 535 -4.42 -9.93 -11.88
CA LEU A 535 -3.99 -9.35 -10.60
C LEU A 535 -5.21 -8.99 -9.72
N VAL A 536 -6.28 -9.79 -9.83
CA VAL A 536 -7.54 -9.53 -9.12
C VAL A 536 -7.32 -9.60 -7.62
N GLU A 537 -7.79 -8.56 -6.88
CA GLU A 537 -7.66 -8.47 -5.42
C GLU A 537 -6.22 -8.58 -4.90
N SER A 538 -5.21 -8.29 -5.74
CA SER A 538 -3.81 -8.27 -5.32
C SER A 538 -3.47 -6.99 -4.55
N THR A 539 -2.50 -7.09 -3.64
CA THR A 539 -1.99 -5.96 -2.87
C THR A 539 -0.67 -5.47 -3.49
N MET A 540 -0.64 -4.19 -3.90
CA MET A 540 0.46 -3.54 -4.61
C MET A 540 0.76 -2.15 -4.03
N GLY A 541 0.46 -1.93 -2.75
CA GLY A 541 0.73 -0.65 -2.10
C GLY A 541 2.22 -0.32 -2.13
N PHE A 542 2.56 0.96 -2.38
CA PHE A 542 3.95 1.44 -2.45
C PHE A 542 4.85 0.73 -3.47
N THR A 543 4.27 -0.02 -4.40
CA THR A 543 5.01 -0.77 -5.43
C THR A 543 5.53 0.18 -6.51
N ASN A 544 6.78 -0.04 -6.94
CA ASN A 544 7.34 0.67 -8.09
C ASN A 544 6.99 -0.09 -9.38
N LEU A 545 6.02 0.43 -10.12
CA LEU A 545 5.53 -0.09 -11.42
C LEU A 545 5.93 0.85 -12.59
N THR A 546 6.96 1.68 -12.44
CA THR A 546 7.36 2.61 -13.49
C THR A 546 7.71 1.89 -14.78
N ARG A 547 7.20 2.40 -15.92
CA ARG A 547 7.45 1.84 -17.27
C ARG A 547 7.03 0.38 -17.43
N THR A 548 6.10 -0.11 -16.59
CA THR A 548 5.57 -1.47 -16.72
C THR A 548 4.55 -1.54 -17.86
N ASN A 549 4.45 -2.73 -18.47
CA ASN A 549 3.39 -3.04 -19.39
C ASN A 549 2.30 -3.86 -18.68
N LEU A 550 1.18 -3.25 -18.40
CA LEU A 550 -0.03 -3.83 -17.80
C LEU A 550 -1.18 -3.89 -18.83
N SER A 551 -0.88 -3.78 -20.13
CA SER A 551 -1.93 -3.81 -21.16
C SER A 551 -2.77 -5.07 -21.06
N MET A 552 -4.11 -4.92 -21.13
CA MET A 552 -5.10 -6.01 -21.01
C MET A 552 -5.01 -6.80 -19.69
N ALA A 553 -4.26 -6.32 -18.69
CA ALA A 553 -4.22 -6.95 -17.37
C ALA A 553 -5.54 -6.71 -16.59
N ASN A 554 -5.91 -7.68 -15.76
CA ASN A 554 -7.07 -7.55 -14.88
C ASN A 554 -6.64 -7.26 -13.44
N LEU A 555 -6.81 -6.01 -13.01
CA LEU A 555 -6.50 -5.50 -11.67
C LEU A 555 -7.78 -5.20 -10.86
N SER A 556 -8.91 -5.85 -11.20
CA SER A 556 -10.18 -5.58 -10.49
C SER A 556 -10.03 -5.80 -8.98
N GLY A 557 -10.51 -4.83 -8.18
CA GLY A 557 -10.46 -4.88 -6.71
C GLY A 557 -9.05 -4.86 -6.13
N SER A 558 -8.00 -4.57 -6.91
CA SER A 558 -6.63 -4.54 -6.42
C SER A 558 -6.34 -3.26 -5.61
N TYR A 559 -5.35 -3.34 -4.70
CA TYR A 559 -4.92 -2.26 -3.83
C TYR A 559 -3.59 -1.69 -4.30
N LEU A 560 -3.60 -0.48 -4.89
CA LEU A 560 -2.44 0.21 -5.49
C LEU A 560 -2.13 1.55 -4.78
N VAL A 561 -2.52 1.70 -3.54
CA VAL A 561 -2.34 2.95 -2.79
C VAL A 561 -0.87 3.37 -2.79
N ALA A 562 -0.63 4.64 -3.16
CA ALA A 562 0.69 5.26 -3.22
C ALA A 562 1.72 4.48 -4.09
N SER A 563 1.27 3.62 -5.00
CA SER A 563 2.14 2.96 -5.98
C SER A 563 2.61 3.95 -7.06
N ASN A 564 3.75 3.66 -7.67
CA ASN A 564 4.28 4.46 -8.77
C ASN A 564 4.14 3.71 -10.10
N LEU A 565 3.24 4.19 -10.96
CA LEU A 565 2.98 3.68 -12.32
C LEU A 565 3.44 4.65 -13.42
N ASP A 566 4.27 5.67 -13.11
CA ASP A 566 4.71 6.64 -14.11
C ASP A 566 5.25 5.96 -15.37
N ASP A 567 4.90 6.52 -16.53
CA ASP A 567 5.31 6.04 -17.86
C ASP A 567 4.85 4.59 -18.17
N SER A 568 3.90 4.00 -17.43
CA SER A 568 3.41 2.62 -17.64
C SER A 568 2.30 2.55 -18.71
N ILE A 569 2.06 1.34 -19.23
CA ILE A 569 1.05 1.06 -20.26
C ILE A 569 -0.06 0.19 -19.67
N LEU A 570 -1.26 0.73 -19.53
CA LEU A 570 -2.47 0.06 -19.05
C LEU A 570 -3.58 0.04 -20.10
N THR A 571 -3.24 0.13 -21.38
CA THR A 571 -4.23 0.10 -22.48
C THR A 571 -5.11 -1.14 -22.36
N LYS A 572 -6.44 -0.95 -22.33
CA LYS A 572 -7.45 -2.01 -22.16
C LYS A 572 -7.34 -2.80 -20.84
N ALA A 573 -6.62 -2.29 -19.86
CA ALA A 573 -6.58 -2.89 -18.53
C ALA A 573 -7.93 -2.76 -17.82
N ILE A 574 -8.22 -3.70 -16.90
CA ILE A 574 -9.44 -3.69 -16.09
C ILE A 574 -9.02 -3.34 -14.65
N LEU A 575 -9.45 -2.17 -14.18
CA LEU A 575 -9.20 -1.64 -12.84
C LEU A 575 -10.54 -1.37 -12.11
N THR A 576 -11.60 -2.10 -12.48
CA THR A 576 -12.90 -1.95 -11.82
C THR A 576 -12.77 -2.15 -10.32
N ASP A 577 -13.33 -1.20 -9.52
CA ASP A 577 -13.27 -1.20 -8.06
C ASP A 577 -11.84 -1.24 -7.47
N ALA A 578 -10.80 -0.94 -8.24
CA ALA A 578 -9.43 -0.86 -7.74
C ALA A 578 -9.23 0.39 -6.88
N ASN A 579 -8.33 0.30 -5.87
CA ASN A 579 -7.94 1.42 -5.04
C ASN A 579 -6.56 1.96 -5.46
N LEU A 580 -6.54 3.15 -6.07
CA LEU A 580 -5.36 3.87 -6.54
C LEU A 580 -5.13 5.18 -5.76
N GLU A 581 -5.61 5.28 -4.54
CA GLU A 581 -5.47 6.48 -3.72
C GLU A 581 -4.00 6.94 -3.65
N ASN A 582 -3.76 8.24 -3.96
CA ASN A 582 -2.44 8.85 -3.98
C ASN A 582 -1.39 8.16 -4.89
N ALA A 583 -1.80 7.36 -5.86
CA ALA A 583 -0.88 6.74 -6.80
C ALA A 583 -0.25 7.78 -7.74
N PHE A 584 0.98 7.50 -8.19
CA PHE A 584 1.69 8.28 -9.20
C PHE A 584 1.47 7.60 -10.55
N MET A 585 0.84 8.30 -11.49
CA MET A 585 0.42 7.77 -12.78
C MET A 585 0.66 8.78 -13.91
N GLN A 586 1.73 9.55 -13.85
CA GLN A 586 2.03 10.55 -14.88
C GLN A 586 2.44 9.87 -16.18
N ARG A 587 1.96 10.40 -17.32
CA ARG A 587 2.26 9.90 -18.68
C ARG A 587 1.91 8.42 -18.87
N VAL A 588 0.85 7.98 -18.23
CA VAL A 588 0.36 6.59 -18.30
C VAL A 588 -0.58 6.43 -19.50
N GLY A 589 -0.42 5.32 -20.23
CA GLY A 589 -1.36 4.94 -21.29
C GLY A 589 -2.53 4.12 -20.74
N LEU A 590 -3.70 4.73 -20.56
CA LEU A 590 -4.96 4.12 -20.08
C LEU A 590 -6.05 4.07 -21.15
N ALA A 591 -5.69 4.22 -22.43
CA ALA A 591 -6.67 4.19 -23.50
C ALA A 591 -7.51 2.91 -23.46
N GLU A 592 -8.84 3.06 -23.59
CA GLU A 592 -9.83 1.97 -23.51
C GLU A 592 -9.79 1.15 -22.20
N ALA A 593 -9.14 1.66 -21.12
CA ALA A 593 -9.12 0.99 -19.83
C ALA A 593 -10.48 1.11 -19.11
N ARG A 594 -10.77 0.13 -18.24
CA ARG A 594 -12.01 0.10 -17.44
C ARG A 594 -11.69 0.39 -15.99
N LEU A 595 -12.10 1.58 -15.52
CA LEU A 595 -11.90 2.06 -14.15
C LEU A 595 -13.24 2.33 -13.44
N SER A 596 -14.33 1.68 -13.91
CA SER A 596 -15.63 1.91 -13.29
C SER A 596 -15.62 1.56 -11.80
N GLY A 597 -16.12 2.48 -10.96
CA GLY A 597 -16.13 2.35 -9.51
C GLY A 597 -14.76 2.44 -8.83
N ALA A 598 -13.68 2.69 -9.58
CA ALA A 598 -12.33 2.78 -9.00
C ALA A 598 -12.18 3.99 -8.06
N SER A 599 -11.37 3.84 -7.01
CA SER A 599 -11.03 4.88 -6.06
C SER A 599 -9.67 5.48 -6.42
N LEU A 600 -9.65 6.74 -6.88
CA LEU A 600 -8.46 7.47 -7.33
C LEU A 600 -8.27 8.82 -6.60
N PRO A 601 -8.66 9.00 -5.32
CA PRO A 601 -8.50 10.29 -4.68
C PRO A 601 -7.02 10.66 -4.58
N GLY A 602 -6.71 11.92 -4.95
CA GLY A 602 -5.34 12.43 -4.92
C GLY A 602 -4.37 11.79 -5.92
N VAL A 603 -4.85 10.99 -6.87
CA VAL A 603 -4.01 10.37 -7.91
C VAL A 603 -3.36 11.47 -8.79
N ARG A 604 -2.15 11.21 -9.27
CA ARG A 604 -1.46 12.08 -10.24
C ARG A 604 -1.45 11.43 -11.61
N LEU A 605 -2.29 11.93 -12.50
CA LEU A 605 -2.48 11.42 -13.87
C LEU A 605 -1.97 12.39 -14.95
N ASP A 606 -1.25 13.44 -14.59
CA ASP A 606 -0.84 14.49 -15.52
C ASP A 606 -0.21 13.91 -16.80
N ASP A 607 -0.58 14.50 -17.94
CA ASP A 607 -0.13 14.13 -19.30
C ASP A 607 -0.45 12.66 -19.70
N SER A 608 -1.45 12.03 -19.10
CA SER A 608 -1.84 10.64 -19.37
C SER A 608 -2.91 10.53 -20.44
N ASP A 609 -2.91 9.38 -21.17
CA ASP A 609 -3.92 9.06 -22.17
C ASP A 609 -5.01 8.15 -21.60
N LEU A 610 -6.18 8.71 -21.34
CA LEU A 610 -7.39 8.03 -20.89
C LEU A 610 -8.46 7.99 -22.00
N SER A 611 -8.08 8.12 -23.26
CA SER A 611 -9.02 8.14 -24.37
C SER A 611 -9.90 6.88 -24.41
N ASN A 612 -11.22 7.08 -24.58
CA ASN A 612 -12.22 6.02 -24.58
C ASN A 612 -12.24 5.12 -23.34
N SER A 613 -11.66 5.57 -22.21
CA SER A 613 -11.69 4.83 -20.96
C SER A 613 -13.07 4.90 -20.28
N ASP A 614 -13.38 3.89 -19.47
CA ASP A 614 -14.60 3.83 -18.66
C ASP A 614 -14.29 4.17 -17.20
N LEU A 615 -14.65 5.38 -16.79
CA LEU A 615 -14.49 5.93 -15.43
C LEU A 615 -15.87 6.12 -14.75
N GLU A 616 -16.89 5.35 -15.17
CA GLU A 616 -18.22 5.47 -14.59
C GLU A 616 -18.19 5.27 -13.07
N ASN A 617 -18.76 6.25 -12.33
CA ASN A 617 -18.80 6.27 -10.86
C ASN A 617 -17.41 6.23 -10.18
N ALA A 618 -16.32 6.51 -10.87
CA ALA A 618 -14.99 6.59 -10.27
C ALA A 618 -14.85 7.81 -9.33
N ASP A 619 -14.07 7.67 -8.27
CA ASP A 619 -13.74 8.78 -7.35
C ASP A 619 -12.36 9.36 -7.70
N LEU A 620 -12.35 10.53 -8.30
CA LEU A 620 -11.18 11.32 -8.69
C LEU A 620 -11.06 12.60 -7.82
N THR A 621 -11.56 12.57 -6.59
CA THR A 621 -11.48 13.72 -5.68
C THR A 621 -10.03 14.16 -5.50
N ASP A 622 -9.78 15.48 -5.65
CA ASP A 622 -8.45 16.09 -5.55
C ASP A 622 -7.38 15.49 -6.48
N ALA A 623 -7.79 14.77 -7.55
CA ALA A 623 -6.88 14.19 -8.54
C ALA A 623 -6.22 15.28 -9.40
N SER A 624 -4.97 15.04 -9.84
CA SER A 624 -4.27 15.83 -10.85
C SER A 624 -4.41 15.17 -12.22
N LEU A 625 -5.09 15.83 -13.17
CA LEU A 625 -5.39 15.37 -14.53
C LEU A 625 -4.91 16.41 -15.56
N GLY A 626 -3.97 17.27 -15.20
CA GLY A 626 -3.48 18.32 -16.07
C GLY A 626 -2.93 17.78 -17.38
N GLY A 627 -3.39 18.32 -18.53
CA GLY A 627 -2.96 17.88 -19.85
C GLY A 627 -3.38 16.47 -20.27
N CYS A 628 -4.25 15.79 -19.52
CA CYS A 628 -4.72 14.45 -19.87
C CYS A 628 -5.57 14.44 -21.15
N ASN A 629 -5.47 13.36 -21.93
CA ASN A 629 -6.39 13.04 -23.01
C ASN A 629 -7.51 12.13 -22.52
N LEU A 630 -8.72 12.67 -22.41
CA LEU A 630 -9.95 11.99 -21.98
C LEU A 630 -10.98 11.94 -23.13
N THR A 631 -10.56 12.09 -24.39
CA THR A 631 -11.43 12.08 -25.56
C THR A 631 -12.29 10.82 -25.59
N GLY A 632 -13.62 10.97 -25.68
CA GLY A 632 -14.56 9.86 -25.70
C GLY A 632 -14.68 9.07 -24.39
N ALA A 633 -14.06 9.51 -23.29
CA ALA A 633 -14.11 8.82 -22.00
C ALA A 633 -15.51 8.87 -21.37
N ASN A 634 -15.89 7.79 -20.66
CA ASN A 634 -17.11 7.72 -19.87
C ASN A 634 -16.84 8.09 -18.41
N LEU A 635 -17.24 9.29 -18.00
CA LEU A 635 -17.14 9.82 -16.63
C LEU A 635 -18.53 9.94 -15.97
N ASN A 636 -19.55 9.23 -16.47
CA ASN A 636 -20.90 9.33 -15.91
C ASN A 636 -20.92 9.01 -14.42
N GLY A 637 -21.47 9.93 -13.61
CA GLY A 637 -21.52 9.78 -12.15
C GLY A 637 -20.18 9.88 -11.42
N ALA A 638 -19.08 10.15 -12.11
CA ALA A 638 -17.77 10.28 -11.51
C ALA A 638 -17.69 11.50 -10.56
N ARG A 639 -16.79 11.42 -9.58
CA ARG A 639 -16.51 12.48 -8.61
C ARG A 639 -15.15 13.11 -8.90
N LEU A 640 -15.14 14.37 -9.29
CA LEU A 640 -13.95 15.18 -9.59
C LEU A 640 -13.88 16.41 -8.67
N LEU A 641 -14.33 16.27 -7.42
CA LEU A 641 -14.34 17.34 -6.45
C LEU A 641 -12.90 17.87 -6.23
N GLY A 642 -12.67 19.14 -6.49
CA GLY A 642 -11.35 19.77 -6.35
C GLY A 642 -10.26 19.28 -7.31
N ALA A 643 -10.58 18.42 -8.27
CA ALA A 643 -9.61 17.89 -9.23
C ALA A 643 -9.05 19.00 -10.15
N ASP A 644 -7.81 18.82 -10.62
CA ASP A 644 -7.15 19.69 -11.57
C ASP A 644 -7.16 19.04 -12.97
N LEU A 645 -8.00 19.57 -13.89
CA LEU A 645 -8.10 19.17 -15.29
C LEU A 645 -7.56 20.26 -16.24
N SER A 646 -6.72 21.16 -15.74
CA SER A 646 -6.20 22.25 -16.57
C SER A 646 -5.52 21.71 -17.83
N LEU A 647 -5.85 22.27 -18.99
CA LEU A 647 -5.31 21.85 -20.30
C LEU A 647 -5.71 20.42 -20.74
N ALA A 648 -6.58 19.72 -20.02
CA ALA A 648 -7.04 18.39 -20.39
C ALA A 648 -7.97 18.47 -21.63
N VAL A 649 -7.99 17.37 -22.41
CA VAL A 649 -8.85 17.21 -23.60
C VAL A 649 -9.94 16.19 -23.26
N LEU A 650 -11.20 16.61 -23.29
CA LEU A 650 -12.38 15.81 -23.00
C LEU A 650 -13.38 15.87 -24.18
N GLU A 651 -12.91 16.02 -25.42
CA GLU A 651 -13.75 16.01 -26.61
C GLU A 651 -14.65 14.76 -26.64
N ASP A 652 -15.93 14.93 -26.95
CA ASP A 652 -16.93 13.84 -27.05
C ASP A 652 -17.05 12.98 -25.76
N ALA A 653 -16.61 13.48 -24.59
CA ALA A 653 -16.70 12.75 -23.33
C ALA A 653 -18.14 12.68 -22.79
N TYR A 654 -18.45 11.59 -22.08
CA TYR A 654 -19.74 11.35 -21.41
C TYR A 654 -19.61 11.64 -19.93
N MET A 655 -20.30 12.67 -19.42
CA MET A 655 -20.12 13.17 -18.06
C MET A 655 -21.45 13.41 -17.32
N THR A 656 -22.50 12.69 -17.70
CA THR A 656 -23.81 12.86 -17.07
C THR A 656 -23.75 12.67 -15.55
N ARG A 657 -24.23 13.65 -14.77
CA ARG A 657 -24.24 13.66 -13.30
C ARG A 657 -22.84 13.64 -12.67
N THR A 658 -21.84 14.07 -13.38
CA THR A 658 -20.47 14.19 -12.86
C THR A 658 -20.38 15.34 -11.86
N ASN A 659 -19.66 15.12 -10.75
CA ASN A 659 -19.44 16.14 -9.74
C ASN A 659 -18.05 16.79 -9.89
N MET A 660 -18.01 18.03 -10.37
CA MET A 660 -16.80 18.84 -10.60
C MET A 660 -16.78 20.09 -9.72
N ILE A 661 -17.38 20.02 -8.51
CA ILE A 661 -17.40 21.17 -7.57
C ILE A 661 -15.97 21.57 -7.22
N GLY A 662 -15.64 22.86 -7.45
CA GLY A 662 -14.33 23.41 -7.15
C GLY A 662 -13.18 22.86 -8.02
N ALA A 663 -13.48 22.14 -9.09
CA ALA A 663 -12.46 21.64 -10.01
C ALA A 663 -11.78 22.78 -10.77
N LYS A 664 -10.48 22.62 -11.03
CA LYS A 664 -9.69 23.52 -11.87
C LYS A 664 -9.71 22.99 -13.29
N MET A 665 -10.22 23.80 -14.23
CA MET A 665 -10.48 23.39 -15.60
C MET A 665 -10.06 24.49 -16.59
N SER A 666 -9.02 25.24 -16.24
CA SER A 666 -8.54 26.32 -17.11
C SER A 666 -7.99 25.75 -18.41
N TRP A 667 -8.49 26.31 -19.53
CA TRP A 667 -8.10 25.89 -20.89
C TRP A 667 -8.44 24.41 -21.20
N VAL A 668 -9.38 23.83 -20.49
CA VAL A 668 -9.88 22.49 -20.81
C VAL A 668 -10.62 22.50 -22.15
N ASP A 669 -10.45 21.43 -22.92
CA ASP A 669 -11.21 21.19 -24.16
C ASP A 669 -12.29 20.15 -23.92
N MET A 670 -13.56 20.55 -24.01
CA MET A 670 -14.74 19.72 -23.79
C MET A 670 -15.70 19.78 -24.95
N ILE A 671 -15.20 20.06 -26.17
CA ILE A 671 -16.03 20.19 -27.37
C ILE A 671 -16.89 18.93 -27.59
N GLY A 672 -18.16 19.12 -27.88
CA GLY A 672 -19.08 18.02 -28.22
C GLY A 672 -19.48 17.10 -27.07
N SER A 673 -19.04 17.40 -25.83
CA SER A 673 -19.24 16.53 -24.67
C SER A 673 -20.69 16.53 -24.13
N SER A 674 -21.07 15.39 -23.50
CA SER A 674 -22.36 15.27 -22.81
C SER A 674 -22.17 15.56 -21.30
N LEU A 675 -22.61 16.73 -20.86
CA LEU A 675 -22.44 17.29 -19.53
C LEU A 675 -23.78 17.45 -18.78
N ILE A 676 -24.69 16.53 -18.99
CA ILE A 676 -26.08 16.66 -18.51
C ILE A 676 -26.14 16.49 -16.98
N ASN A 677 -26.77 17.45 -16.29
CA ASN A 677 -26.95 17.47 -14.84
C ASN A 677 -25.63 17.43 -14.06
N CYS A 678 -24.55 17.97 -14.59
CA CYS A 678 -23.24 18.07 -13.93
C CYS A 678 -23.24 19.18 -12.89
N GLN A 679 -22.32 19.06 -11.92
CA GLN A 679 -22.10 20.02 -10.86
C GLN A 679 -20.76 20.74 -11.06
N PHE A 680 -20.79 22.01 -11.46
CA PHE A 680 -19.64 22.90 -11.67
C PHE A 680 -19.57 24.02 -10.60
N THR A 681 -20.26 23.87 -9.48
CA THR A 681 -20.28 24.93 -8.45
C THR A 681 -18.85 25.31 -8.06
N ARG A 682 -18.49 26.61 -8.23
CA ARG A 682 -17.15 27.15 -7.98
C ARG A 682 -16.02 26.54 -8.82
N ALA A 683 -16.33 25.88 -9.91
CA ALA A 683 -15.28 25.40 -10.83
C ALA A 683 -14.59 26.56 -11.55
N GLU A 684 -13.30 26.39 -11.85
CA GLU A 684 -12.46 27.36 -12.54
C GLU A 684 -12.30 26.98 -14.01
N LEU A 685 -13.10 27.60 -14.93
CA LEU A 685 -13.18 27.29 -16.36
C LEU A 685 -12.59 28.41 -17.23
N PHE A 686 -11.56 29.09 -16.75
CA PHE A 686 -10.95 30.18 -17.51
C PHE A 686 -10.47 29.72 -18.88
N GLY A 687 -10.99 30.32 -19.96
CA GLY A 687 -10.62 30.01 -21.35
C GLY A 687 -11.01 28.60 -21.82
N ALA A 688 -11.83 27.87 -21.08
CA ALA A 688 -12.32 26.52 -21.44
C ALA A 688 -13.11 26.54 -22.73
N ASP A 689 -12.98 25.50 -23.57
CA ASP A 689 -13.82 25.30 -24.76
C ASP A 689 -14.89 24.20 -24.51
N LEU A 690 -16.14 24.60 -24.37
CA LEU A 690 -17.29 23.71 -24.21
C LEU A 690 -18.18 23.71 -25.46
N SER A 691 -17.70 24.27 -26.57
CA SER A 691 -18.57 24.48 -27.74
C SER A 691 -19.25 23.19 -28.22
N ASN A 692 -20.51 23.34 -28.66
CA ASN A 692 -21.39 22.26 -29.13
C ASN A 692 -21.70 21.15 -28.08
N SER A 693 -21.44 21.37 -26.80
CA SER A 693 -21.73 20.43 -25.72
C SER A 693 -23.16 20.52 -25.19
N ASP A 694 -23.69 19.42 -24.64
CA ASP A 694 -24.97 19.38 -23.95
C ASP A 694 -24.77 19.57 -22.42
N LEU A 695 -25.13 20.73 -21.93
CA LEU A 695 -25.03 21.17 -20.53
C LEU A 695 -26.40 21.19 -19.83
N THR A 696 -27.41 20.52 -20.40
CA THR A 696 -28.78 20.55 -19.90
C THR A 696 -28.85 20.24 -18.40
N GLY A 697 -29.45 21.13 -17.61
CA GLY A 697 -29.70 20.96 -16.20
C GLY A 697 -28.46 21.09 -15.27
N SER A 698 -27.28 21.45 -15.80
CA SER A 698 -26.05 21.56 -15.03
C SER A 698 -26.02 22.80 -14.15
N ASP A 699 -25.27 22.72 -13.02
CA ASP A 699 -25.14 23.78 -12.03
C ASP A 699 -23.75 24.43 -12.06
N PHE A 700 -23.69 25.65 -12.58
CA PHE A 700 -22.52 26.53 -12.62
C PHE A 700 -22.53 27.62 -11.53
N THR A 701 -23.25 27.42 -10.44
CA THR A 701 -23.33 28.43 -9.38
C THR A 701 -21.93 28.86 -8.94
N ARG A 702 -21.64 30.17 -9.08
CA ARG A 702 -20.33 30.76 -8.76
C ARG A 702 -19.13 30.18 -9.54
N ALA A 703 -19.37 29.57 -10.67
CA ALA A 703 -18.29 29.12 -11.55
C ALA A 703 -17.59 30.31 -12.21
N TYR A 704 -16.30 30.13 -12.50
CA TYR A 704 -15.47 31.15 -13.17
C TYR A 704 -15.26 30.79 -14.64
N LEU A 705 -16.11 31.32 -15.54
CA LEU A 705 -16.19 31.02 -16.97
C LEU A 705 -15.57 32.13 -17.83
N VAL A 706 -14.67 32.92 -17.27
CA VAL A 706 -14.05 34.06 -17.98
C VAL A 706 -13.38 33.58 -19.27
N ARG A 707 -13.75 34.19 -20.41
CA ARG A 707 -13.29 33.84 -21.77
C ARG A 707 -13.61 32.42 -22.22
N ALA A 708 -14.49 31.69 -21.52
CA ALA A 708 -14.92 30.36 -21.97
C ALA A 708 -15.70 30.43 -23.29
N ASN A 709 -15.61 29.40 -24.12
CA ASN A 709 -16.35 29.20 -25.34
C ASN A 709 -17.52 28.24 -25.10
N LEU A 710 -18.72 28.74 -25.07
CA LEU A 710 -20.00 28.03 -24.93
C LEU A 710 -20.85 28.11 -26.23
N SER A 711 -20.18 28.40 -27.35
CA SER A 711 -20.91 28.56 -28.64
C SER A 711 -21.59 27.27 -29.06
N GLY A 712 -22.85 27.34 -29.45
CA GLY A 712 -23.64 26.19 -29.89
C GLY A 712 -24.01 25.20 -28.77
N CYS A 713 -23.75 25.51 -27.53
CA CYS A 713 -24.10 24.63 -26.39
C CYS A 713 -25.63 24.56 -26.17
N THR A 714 -26.09 23.38 -25.73
CA THR A 714 -27.40 23.23 -25.10
C THR A 714 -27.30 23.51 -23.60
N LEU A 715 -27.79 24.67 -23.15
CA LEU A 715 -27.77 25.17 -21.79
C LEU A 715 -29.18 25.23 -21.16
N LYS A 716 -30.10 24.36 -21.60
CA LYS A 716 -31.48 24.34 -21.08
C LYS A 716 -31.53 23.99 -19.61
N ASN A 717 -32.31 24.80 -18.84
CA ASN A 717 -32.47 24.65 -17.40
C ASN A 717 -31.13 24.74 -16.60
N VAL A 718 -30.07 25.30 -17.17
CA VAL A 718 -28.81 25.50 -16.51
C VAL A 718 -28.92 26.52 -15.36
N ASN A 719 -28.21 26.33 -14.30
CA ASN A 719 -28.06 27.30 -13.21
C ASN A 719 -26.70 28.01 -13.32
N LEU A 720 -26.71 29.29 -13.66
CA LEU A 720 -25.54 30.16 -13.76
C LEU A 720 -25.52 31.22 -12.64
N ASP A 721 -26.31 31.07 -11.57
CA ASP A 721 -26.39 32.05 -10.51
C ASP A 721 -24.99 32.39 -9.95
N TYR A 722 -24.62 33.69 -9.93
CA TYR A 722 -23.34 34.22 -9.47
C TYR A 722 -22.12 33.79 -10.32
N ALA A 723 -22.29 33.22 -11.49
CA ALA A 723 -21.18 32.86 -12.36
C ALA A 723 -20.53 34.10 -13.01
N ASP A 724 -19.24 33.99 -13.30
CA ASP A 724 -18.49 35.00 -14.05
C ASP A 724 -18.25 34.51 -15.50
N LEU A 725 -18.94 35.09 -16.46
CA LEU A 725 -18.86 34.83 -17.89
C LEU A 725 -18.20 36.01 -18.64
N THR A 726 -17.40 36.83 -17.97
CA THR A 726 -16.73 37.98 -18.61
C THR A 726 -15.93 37.53 -19.84
N GLY A 727 -16.22 38.11 -20.98
CA GLY A 727 -15.61 37.80 -22.29
C GLY A 727 -15.95 36.40 -22.84
N ALA A 728 -16.92 35.68 -22.28
CA ALA A 728 -17.33 34.36 -22.75
C ALA A 728 -18.05 34.44 -24.11
N LYS A 729 -17.93 33.36 -24.90
CA LYS A 729 -18.63 33.21 -26.17
C LYS A 729 -19.83 32.26 -26.00
N LEU A 730 -21.06 32.75 -26.23
CA LEU A 730 -22.29 31.99 -26.15
C LEU A 730 -23.06 32.07 -27.48
N ARG A 731 -22.36 32.20 -28.60
CA ARG A 731 -23.00 32.30 -29.94
C ARG A 731 -23.85 31.09 -30.22
N ASN A 732 -25.15 31.34 -30.61
CA ASN A 732 -26.12 30.29 -30.90
C ASN A 732 -26.34 29.29 -29.77
N ALA A 733 -26.04 29.62 -28.53
CA ALA A 733 -26.28 28.79 -27.36
C ALA A 733 -27.79 28.73 -27.02
N GLU A 734 -28.30 27.57 -26.58
CA GLU A 734 -29.69 27.33 -26.19
C GLU A 734 -29.83 27.44 -24.65
N LEU A 735 -30.18 28.63 -24.13
CA LEU A 735 -30.34 28.94 -22.71
C LEU A 735 -31.79 28.89 -22.21
N GLY A 736 -32.64 28.11 -22.86
CA GLY A 736 -34.08 28.02 -22.52
C GLY A 736 -34.27 27.66 -21.03
N ASN A 737 -35.04 28.49 -20.28
CA ASN A 737 -35.30 28.38 -18.86
C ASN A 737 -34.04 28.46 -17.96
N ALA A 738 -32.91 28.93 -18.44
CA ALA A 738 -31.70 29.11 -17.68
C ALA A 738 -31.87 30.13 -16.52
N ARG A 739 -31.16 29.97 -15.46
CA ARG A 739 -31.10 30.91 -14.32
C ARG A 739 -29.81 31.72 -14.40
N LEU A 740 -29.98 33.07 -14.49
CA LEU A 740 -28.85 34.01 -14.59
C LEU A 740 -28.98 35.13 -13.52
N LYS A 741 -28.96 34.74 -12.27
CA LYS A 741 -29.03 35.73 -11.16
C LYS A 741 -27.61 36.14 -10.74
N ASN A 742 -27.37 37.46 -10.68
CA ASN A 742 -26.07 38.06 -10.29
C ASN A 742 -24.90 37.56 -11.17
N VAL A 743 -25.13 37.33 -12.45
CA VAL A 743 -24.13 36.89 -13.42
C VAL A 743 -23.34 38.08 -13.94
N PHE A 744 -22.01 37.91 -14.12
CA PHE A 744 -21.16 38.89 -14.82
C PHE A 744 -21.02 38.44 -16.27
N LEU A 745 -21.47 39.27 -17.22
CA LEU A 745 -21.44 38.99 -18.67
C LEU A 745 -20.66 40.06 -19.43
N ASN A 746 -19.85 40.88 -18.76
CA ASN A 746 -19.12 41.95 -19.43
C ASN A 746 -18.31 41.41 -20.63
N ASP A 747 -18.38 42.12 -21.79
CA ASP A 747 -17.70 41.72 -23.02
C ASP A 747 -18.11 40.34 -23.57
N ALA A 748 -19.19 39.70 -23.08
CA ALA A 748 -19.65 38.40 -23.57
C ALA A 748 -20.38 38.53 -24.88
N ASP A 749 -20.31 37.47 -25.70
CA ASP A 749 -21.00 37.40 -27.02
C ASP A 749 -22.11 36.33 -27.03
N LEU A 750 -23.35 36.78 -26.94
CA LEU A 750 -24.56 35.94 -26.97
C LEU A 750 -25.28 36.03 -28.35
N SER A 751 -24.55 36.39 -29.42
CA SER A 751 -25.15 36.52 -30.74
C SER A 751 -25.91 35.25 -31.18
N GLY A 752 -27.17 35.41 -31.56
CA GLY A 752 -28.04 34.28 -31.97
C GLY A 752 -28.45 33.34 -30.85
N ALA A 753 -28.13 33.60 -29.59
CA ALA A 753 -28.50 32.73 -28.47
C ALA A 753 -30.03 32.71 -28.20
N ASP A 754 -30.57 31.56 -27.77
CA ASP A 754 -31.97 31.42 -27.36
C ASP A 754 -32.11 31.41 -25.83
N LEU A 755 -32.62 32.50 -25.28
CA LEU A 755 -32.86 32.66 -23.83
C LEU A 755 -34.37 32.59 -23.48
N SER A 756 -35.17 31.96 -24.33
CA SER A 756 -36.61 31.87 -24.08
C SER A 756 -36.94 31.26 -22.72
N GLY A 757 -37.72 31.99 -21.92
CA GLY A 757 -38.06 31.57 -20.54
C GLY A 757 -36.93 31.69 -19.51
N ALA A 758 -35.77 32.24 -19.85
CA ALA A 758 -34.68 32.43 -18.90
C ALA A 758 -35.01 33.48 -17.80
N TYR A 759 -34.36 33.32 -16.62
CA TYR A 759 -34.51 34.21 -15.48
C TYR A 759 -33.27 35.13 -15.34
N LEU A 760 -33.45 36.41 -15.74
CA LEU A 760 -32.37 37.37 -15.82
C LEU A 760 -32.51 38.42 -14.70
N THR A 761 -31.68 38.37 -13.66
CA THR A 761 -31.82 39.28 -12.50
C THR A 761 -30.46 39.73 -11.99
N SER A 762 -30.31 41.05 -11.76
CA SER A 762 -29.10 41.64 -11.18
C SER A 762 -27.81 41.33 -11.94
N MET A 763 -27.82 41.46 -13.23
CA MET A 763 -26.69 41.16 -14.10
C MET A 763 -25.89 42.42 -14.46
N THR A 764 -24.62 42.26 -14.81
CA THR A 764 -23.80 43.29 -15.45
C THR A 764 -23.53 42.90 -16.91
N LEU A 765 -23.77 43.83 -17.84
CA LEU A 765 -23.75 43.62 -19.29
C LEU A 765 -22.86 44.66 -19.99
N GLU A 766 -21.81 45.15 -19.44
CA GLU A 766 -20.92 46.11 -20.09
C GLU A 766 -20.26 45.48 -21.34
N GLY A 767 -20.42 46.11 -22.51
CA GLY A 767 -19.86 45.66 -23.77
C GLY A 767 -20.44 44.32 -24.31
N THR A 768 -21.55 43.82 -23.76
CA THR A 768 -22.12 42.52 -24.13
C THR A 768 -22.82 42.58 -25.47
N VAL A 769 -22.66 41.53 -26.31
CA VAL A 769 -23.29 41.42 -27.64
C VAL A 769 -24.42 40.38 -27.64
N TRP A 770 -25.66 40.82 -27.95
CA TRP A 770 -26.87 39.98 -28.04
C TRP A 770 -27.46 40.00 -29.47
N HIS A 771 -26.63 40.28 -30.49
CA HIS A 771 -27.09 40.42 -31.87
C HIS A 771 -27.92 39.21 -32.32
N LYS A 772 -29.17 39.46 -32.77
CA LYS A 772 -30.14 38.42 -33.21
C LYS A 772 -30.48 37.37 -32.12
N ALA A 773 -30.28 37.62 -30.86
CA ALA A 773 -30.66 36.70 -29.78
C ALA A 773 -32.19 36.61 -29.64
N ASN A 774 -32.70 35.46 -29.19
CA ASN A 774 -34.09 35.25 -28.85
C ASN A 774 -34.33 35.47 -27.35
N LEU A 775 -34.96 36.57 -27.00
CA LEU A 775 -35.28 37.01 -25.63
C LEU A 775 -36.79 37.16 -25.43
N ARG A 776 -37.60 36.39 -26.17
CA ARG A 776 -39.07 36.47 -26.11
C ARG A 776 -39.61 36.25 -24.71
N SER A 777 -40.46 37.17 -24.23
CA SER A 777 -41.14 37.11 -22.96
C SER A 777 -40.20 36.98 -21.73
N VAL A 778 -38.94 37.31 -21.88
CA VAL A 778 -37.94 37.28 -20.80
C VAL A 778 -38.22 38.43 -19.81
N SER A 779 -38.04 38.16 -18.54
CA SER A 779 -38.10 39.19 -17.49
C SER A 779 -36.66 39.54 -17.07
N ILE A 780 -36.26 40.77 -17.30
CA ILE A 780 -34.94 41.34 -16.97
C ILE A 780 -35.15 42.35 -15.81
N ILE A 781 -34.61 42.03 -14.66
CA ILE A 781 -34.80 42.83 -13.44
C ILE A 781 -33.43 43.29 -12.88
N SER A 782 -33.35 44.60 -12.55
CA SER A 782 -32.14 45.21 -11.92
C SER A 782 -30.86 44.98 -12.78
N LEU A 783 -30.98 45.26 -14.08
CA LEU A 783 -29.91 45.20 -15.04
C LEU A 783 -29.06 46.46 -15.02
N ASN A 784 -27.74 46.34 -15.02
CA ASN A 784 -26.81 47.42 -15.37
C ASN A 784 -26.13 47.07 -16.70
N SER A 785 -26.43 47.86 -17.74
CA SER A 785 -25.97 47.66 -19.11
C SER A 785 -25.36 48.94 -19.62
N LEU A 786 -24.09 48.88 -20.01
CA LEU A 786 -23.36 49.94 -20.70
C LEU A 786 -22.79 49.38 -22.01
N ASP A 787 -22.90 50.13 -23.11
CA ASP A 787 -22.39 49.76 -24.45
C ASP A 787 -22.82 48.36 -24.92
N THR A 788 -24.07 47.95 -24.64
CA THR A 788 -24.61 46.61 -24.94
C THR A 788 -25.30 46.59 -26.31
N ASP A 789 -25.06 45.58 -27.12
CA ASP A 789 -25.67 45.39 -28.45
C ASP A 789 -26.81 44.36 -28.43
N PHE A 790 -28.05 44.78 -28.51
CA PHE A 790 -29.28 43.97 -28.75
C PHE A 790 -29.78 44.10 -30.18
N SER A 791 -28.94 44.51 -31.13
CA SER A 791 -29.39 44.76 -32.49
C SER A 791 -29.98 43.52 -33.18
N GLY A 792 -31.10 43.67 -33.86
CA GLY A 792 -31.80 42.58 -34.55
C GLY A 792 -32.39 41.49 -33.66
N SER A 793 -32.30 41.60 -32.33
CA SER A 793 -32.78 40.59 -31.36
C SER A 793 -34.32 40.53 -31.31
N ASP A 794 -34.86 39.35 -30.96
CA ASP A 794 -36.31 39.11 -30.74
C ASP A 794 -36.65 39.31 -29.23
N LEU A 795 -37.11 40.49 -28.86
CA LEU A 795 -37.47 40.93 -27.51
C LEU A 795 -38.99 41.08 -27.35
N LYS A 796 -39.78 40.37 -28.15
CA LYS A 796 -41.23 40.40 -28.05
C LYS A 796 -41.75 40.11 -26.68
N LYS A 797 -42.53 41.02 -26.11
CA LYS A 797 -43.11 40.91 -24.76
C LYS A 797 -42.04 40.78 -23.64
N ALA A 798 -40.79 41.11 -23.90
CA ALA A 798 -39.79 41.20 -22.86
C ALA A 798 -40.14 42.29 -21.83
N ARG A 799 -39.77 42.07 -20.59
CA ARG A 799 -39.98 43.03 -19.51
C ARG A 799 -38.65 43.49 -18.93
N PHE A 800 -38.37 44.78 -19.03
CA PHE A 800 -37.25 45.48 -18.43
C PHE A 800 -37.73 46.20 -17.18
N SER A 801 -37.27 45.87 -15.98
CA SER A 801 -37.70 46.51 -14.74
C SER A 801 -36.47 46.90 -13.90
N GLN A 802 -36.41 48.18 -13.48
CA GLN A 802 -35.31 48.76 -12.74
C GLN A 802 -33.95 48.59 -13.46
N THR A 803 -33.93 48.88 -14.77
CA THR A 803 -32.73 48.65 -15.61
C THR A 803 -32.05 49.95 -15.94
N TYR A 804 -30.72 49.96 -16.01
CA TYR A 804 -29.89 51.06 -16.48
C TYR A 804 -29.22 50.61 -17.79
N MET A 805 -29.68 51.14 -18.95
CA MET A 805 -29.25 50.72 -20.28
C MET A 805 -28.73 51.93 -21.06
N ASN A 806 -27.50 52.39 -20.72
CA ASN A 806 -26.85 53.50 -21.37
C ASN A 806 -26.04 53.05 -22.60
N ASN A 807 -26.09 53.81 -23.68
CA ASN A 807 -25.44 53.53 -24.95
C ASN A 807 -25.81 52.13 -25.52
N THR A 808 -27.01 51.64 -25.24
CA THR A 808 -27.49 50.35 -25.67
C THR A 808 -28.03 50.40 -27.09
N ASP A 809 -27.64 49.45 -27.94
CA ASP A 809 -28.09 49.32 -29.33
C ASP A 809 -29.29 48.33 -29.43
N PHE A 810 -30.48 48.79 -29.76
CA PHE A 810 -31.65 47.99 -30.12
C PHE A 810 -32.06 48.18 -31.60
N SER A 811 -31.13 48.60 -32.46
CA SER A 811 -31.42 48.77 -33.89
C SER A 811 -31.94 47.46 -34.49
N ASP A 812 -32.98 47.61 -35.34
CA ASP A 812 -33.68 46.51 -36.02
C ASP A 812 -34.26 45.41 -35.09
N ALA A 813 -34.24 45.59 -33.73
CA ALA A 813 -34.78 44.64 -32.78
C ALA A 813 -36.35 44.62 -32.81
N ASP A 814 -36.92 43.41 -32.52
CA ASP A 814 -38.37 43.28 -32.35
C ASP A 814 -38.77 43.39 -30.86
N LEU A 815 -39.15 44.57 -30.45
CA LEU A 815 -39.58 44.90 -29.06
C LEU A 815 -41.11 45.01 -28.96
N SER A 816 -41.86 44.37 -29.91
CA SER A 816 -43.30 44.44 -29.92
C SER A 816 -43.94 43.92 -28.65
N GLY A 817 -44.70 44.77 -27.96
CA GLY A 817 -45.31 44.48 -26.66
C GLY A 817 -44.32 44.41 -25.48
N ALA A 818 -43.08 44.81 -25.62
CA ALA A 818 -42.11 44.90 -24.55
C ALA A 818 -42.54 45.95 -23.49
N VAL A 819 -42.09 45.75 -22.27
CA VAL A 819 -42.41 46.66 -21.14
C VAL A 819 -41.09 47.18 -20.53
N PHE A 820 -40.91 48.46 -20.54
CA PHE A 820 -39.86 49.21 -19.82
C PHE A 820 -40.47 49.83 -18.59
N ASP A 821 -40.08 49.39 -17.42
CA ASP A 821 -40.64 49.82 -16.12
C ASP A 821 -39.55 50.36 -15.22
N THR A 822 -39.58 51.61 -14.87
CA THR A 822 -38.54 52.28 -14.04
C THR A 822 -37.13 52.11 -14.65
N SER A 823 -36.98 52.30 -15.95
CA SER A 823 -35.77 52.06 -16.71
C SER A 823 -35.11 53.35 -17.17
N ALA A 824 -33.76 53.37 -17.20
CA ALA A 824 -32.97 54.47 -17.76
C ALA A 824 -32.39 54.05 -19.12
N LEU A 825 -32.66 54.82 -20.15
CA LEU A 825 -32.34 54.55 -21.56
C LEU A 825 -31.62 55.75 -22.14
N LYS A 826 -30.37 55.99 -21.69
CA LYS A 826 -29.59 57.14 -22.15
C LYS A 826 -28.74 56.79 -23.38
N ASN A 827 -28.80 57.64 -24.41
CA ASN A 827 -28.08 57.45 -25.69
C ASN A 827 -28.40 56.11 -26.37
N THR A 828 -29.59 55.58 -26.19
CA THR A 828 -30.03 54.27 -26.70
C THR A 828 -30.45 54.38 -28.17
N ASP A 829 -29.96 53.45 -29.03
CA ASP A 829 -30.29 53.39 -30.46
C ASP A 829 -31.48 52.39 -30.67
N PHE A 830 -32.63 52.91 -31.17
CA PHE A 830 -33.80 52.13 -31.57
C PHE A 830 -34.07 52.19 -33.06
N LYS A 831 -33.05 52.56 -33.89
CA LYS A 831 -33.27 52.71 -35.34
C LYS A 831 -33.83 51.43 -35.95
N GLY A 832 -34.91 51.60 -36.76
CA GLY A 832 -35.56 50.45 -37.40
C GLY A 832 -36.31 49.49 -36.47
N ALA A 833 -36.17 49.62 -35.15
CA ALA A 833 -36.78 48.71 -34.18
C ALA A 833 -38.32 48.65 -34.24
N ASN A 834 -38.92 47.49 -34.05
CA ASN A 834 -40.33 47.27 -33.92
C ASN A 834 -40.76 47.37 -32.44
N LEU A 835 -41.27 48.50 -32.02
CA LEU A 835 -41.76 48.79 -30.66
C LEU A 835 -43.31 48.77 -30.60
N SER A 836 -43.98 48.18 -31.59
CA SER A 836 -45.48 48.23 -31.63
C SER A 836 -46.08 47.62 -30.36
N GLY A 837 -46.96 48.40 -29.68
CA GLY A 837 -47.60 47.99 -28.44
C GLY A 837 -46.69 47.95 -27.22
N ALA A 838 -45.46 48.41 -27.30
CA ALA A 838 -44.56 48.52 -26.19
C ALA A 838 -45.06 49.47 -25.10
N THR A 839 -44.67 49.31 -23.86
CA THR A 839 -45.06 50.10 -22.70
C THR A 839 -43.84 50.74 -22.04
N PHE A 840 -43.85 52.04 -21.78
CA PHE A 840 -42.80 52.78 -21.07
C PHE A 840 -43.41 53.39 -19.81
N ASN A 841 -43.11 52.80 -18.63
CA ASN A 841 -43.61 53.29 -17.35
C ASN A 841 -42.46 53.89 -16.57
N THR A 842 -42.55 55.10 -16.14
CA THR A 842 -41.55 55.81 -15.28
C THR A 842 -40.13 55.64 -15.84
N SER A 843 -39.99 55.64 -17.18
CA SER A 843 -38.72 55.35 -17.86
C SER A 843 -38.11 56.67 -18.41
N ALA A 844 -36.82 56.87 -18.09
CA ALA A 844 -36.03 57.99 -18.57
C ALA A 844 -35.35 57.64 -19.90
N ILE A 845 -35.75 58.33 -21.01
CA ILE A 845 -35.28 58.04 -22.36
C ILE A 845 -34.48 59.25 -22.84
N GLU A 846 -33.26 59.41 -22.41
CA GLU A 846 -32.41 60.59 -22.71
C GLU A 846 -31.59 60.37 -23.99
N ASN A 847 -31.70 61.29 -24.97
CA ASN A 847 -30.92 61.25 -26.24
C ASN A 847 -31.12 59.97 -27.08
N ALA A 848 -32.24 59.31 -27.04
CA ALA A 848 -32.51 58.10 -27.80
C ALA A 848 -32.75 58.38 -29.29
N ASP A 849 -32.40 57.46 -30.17
CA ASP A 849 -32.63 57.51 -31.62
C ASP A 849 -33.66 56.46 -32.04
N PHE A 850 -34.90 56.92 -32.36
CA PHE A 850 -36.01 56.09 -32.87
C PHE A 850 -36.17 56.24 -34.39
N SER A 851 -35.14 56.68 -35.13
CA SER A 851 -35.27 56.90 -36.59
C SER A 851 -35.71 55.58 -37.29
N GLY A 852 -36.82 55.67 -38.06
CA GLY A 852 -37.39 54.53 -38.78
C GLY A 852 -38.10 53.49 -37.90
N ALA A 853 -38.13 53.66 -36.59
CA ALA A 853 -38.79 52.72 -35.65
C ALA A 853 -40.29 52.65 -35.83
N ASN A 854 -40.90 51.50 -35.46
CA ASN A 854 -42.34 51.33 -35.39
C ASN A 854 -42.87 51.55 -33.99
N LEU A 855 -43.41 52.70 -33.67
CA LEU A 855 -43.97 53.14 -32.37
C LEU A 855 -45.52 53.02 -32.33
N GLN A 856 -46.14 52.19 -33.18
CA GLN A 856 -47.60 52.09 -33.21
C GLN A 856 -48.17 51.44 -31.96
N GLY A 857 -49.13 52.06 -31.33
CA GLY A 857 -49.80 51.52 -30.16
C GLY A 857 -48.97 51.41 -28.90
N ILE A 858 -47.85 52.14 -28.81
CA ILE A 858 -47.06 52.22 -27.55
C ILE A 858 -47.91 52.82 -26.45
N LYS A 859 -47.63 52.41 -25.19
CA LYS A 859 -48.19 52.94 -23.95
C LYS A 859 -47.10 53.71 -23.22
N TYR A 860 -47.39 54.88 -22.72
CA TYR A 860 -46.39 55.74 -22.05
C TYR A 860 -47.03 56.55 -20.94
N ASP A 861 -46.33 56.95 -19.94
CA ASP A 861 -46.71 57.94 -18.94
C ASP A 861 -46.14 59.32 -19.30
N SER A 862 -46.46 60.32 -18.49
CA SER A 862 -46.01 61.70 -18.72
C SER A 862 -44.51 61.87 -18.69
N ILE A 863 -43.78 61.01 -17.92
CA ILE A 863 -42.33 61.03 -17.82
C ILE A 863 -41.71 60.55 -19.15
N ALA A 864 -42.11 59.38 -19.63
CA ALA A 864 -41.63 58.82 -20.89
C ALA A 864 -41.96 59.74 -22.08
N LEU A 865 -43.18 60.35 -22.10
CA LEU A 865 -43.59 61.27 -23.17
C LEU A 865 -42.66 62.50 -23.24
N ASN A 866 -42.27 63.10 -22.14
CA ASN A 866 -41.31 64.21 -22.11
C ASN A 866 -39.97 63.86 -22.77
N PHE A 867 -39.44 62.63 -22.51
CA PHE A 867 -38.21 62.15 -23.15
C PHE A 867 -38.38 61.86 -24.63
N PHE A 868 -39.51 61.25 -25.08
CA PHE A 868 -39.81 61.08 -26.49
C PHE A 868 -39.77 62.39 -27.25
N ALA A 869 -40.22 63.50 -26.67
CA ALA A 869 -40.21 64.80 -27.31
C ALA A 869 -38.79 65.31 -27.59
N GLY A 870 -37.78 64.89 -26.80
CA GLY A 870 -36.36 65.22 -26.96
C GLY A 870 -35.56 64.23 -27.83
N SER A 871 -36.17 63.11 -28.22
CA SER A 871 -35.56 62.06 -28.99
C SER A 871 -35.58 62.27 -30.48
N LYS A 872 -34.69 61.60 -31.25
CA LYS A 872 -34.75 61.55 -32.70
C LYS A 872 -35.88 60.63 -33.16
N LEU A 873 -36.75 61.11 -34.05
CA LEU A 873 -37.95 60.43 -34.51
C LEU A 873 -38.07 60.35 -36.03
N ASP A 874 -36.94 60.57 -36.78
CA ASP A 874 -36.96 60.71 -38.23
C ASP A 874 -37.42 59.40 -38.89
N GLY A 875 -38.56 59.49 -39.63
CA GLY A 875 -39.17 58.34 -40.33
C GLY A 875 -39.80 57.30 -39.38
N ALA A 876 -39.93 57.57 -38.09
CA ALA A 876 -40.65 56.74 -37.15
C ALA A 876 -42.14 56.58 -37.47
N ARG A 877 -42.69 55.35 -37.36
CA ARG A 877 -44.14 55.10 -37.55
C ARG A 877 -44.87 55.29 -36.20
N MET A 878 -45.68 56.31 -36.01
CA MET A 878 -46.37 56.61 -34.76
C MET A 878 -47.88 56.42 -34.90
N SER A 879 -48.57 56.18 -33.75
CA SER A 879 -50.02 56.28 -33.66
C SER A 879 -50.40 57.75 -33.69
N ALA A 880 -51.67 58.05 -34.16
CA ALA A 880 -52.17 59.39 -34.18
C ALA A 880 -52.19 60.06 -32.79
N ASP A 881 -52.45 59.30 -31.74
CA ASP A 881 -52.43 59.77 -30.34
C ASP A 881 -51.01 60.20 -29.88
N LEU A 882 -49.99 59.37 -30.11
CA LEU A 882 -48.63 59.74 -29.79
C LEU A 882 -48.17 60.97 -30.55
N GLN A 883 -48.49 61.08 -31.84
CA GLN A 883 -48.12 62.20 -32.64
C GLN A 883 -48.75 63.47 -32.09
N LYS A 884 -50.02 63.43 -31.73
CA LYS A 884 -50.76 64.55 -31.17
C LYS A 884 -50.19 64.99 -29.80
N ASP A 885 -49.85 64.04 -28.93
CA ASP A 885 -49.32 64.34 -27.62
C ASP A 885 -47.93 64.97 -27.69
N LEU A 886 -47.05 64.46 -28.59
CA LEU A 886 -45.75 65.06 -28.88
C LEU A 886 -45.82 66.45 -29.48
N GLU A 887 -46.76 66.70 -30.39
CA GLU A 887 -47.01 68.02 -30.99
C GLU A 887 -47.51 69.04 -29.92
N SER A 888 -48.42 68.55 -29.06
CA SER A 888 -48.90 69.39 -27.93
C SER A 888 -47.75 69.75 -26.97
N LEU A 889 -46.94 68.84 -26.61
CA LEU A 889 -45.77 69.07 -25.70
C LEU A 889 -44.73 70.00 -26.34
N ARG A 890 -44.38 69.84 -27.64
CA ARG A 890 -43.42 70.66 -28.39
C ARG A 890 -43.97 72.07 -28.61
N SER A 891 -45.29 72.26 -28.71
CA SER A 891 -45.95 73.59 -28.91
C SER A 891 -46.14 74.35 -27.59
N GLY A 892 -45.75 73.78 -26.42
CA GLY A 892 -45.93 74.41 -25.12
C GLY A 892 -47.41 74.60 -24.66
N LYS A 893 -48.34 73.89 -25.32
CA LYS A 893 -49.75 73.85 -24.91
C LYS A 893 -49.95 72.78 -23.84
N THR A 894 -49.79 73.06 -22.58
CA THR A 894 -50.20 72.24 -21.46
C THR A 894 -51.65 71.87 -21.60
N THR A 895 -52.02 70.57 -21.73
CA THR A 895 -53.39 70.07 -21.60
C THR A 895 -53.72 69.89 -20.09
#